data_2f10dc9280d096ac25d246b9bde84fc1
#
_entry.id   2f10dc9280d096ac25d246b9bde84fc1
#
_cell.length_a   1.000
_cell.length_b   1.000
_cell.length_c   1.000
_cell.angle_alpha   90.00
_cell.angle_beta   90.00
_cell.angle_gamma   90.00
#
_symmetry.space_group_name_H-M   'P 1'
#
loop_
_entity.id
_entity.type
_entity.pdbx_description
1 polymer ?
#
loop_
_entity_poly.entity_id
_entity_poly.type
_entity_poly.pdbx_seq_one_letter_code
_entity_poly.pdbx_strand_id
1 'polypeptide(L)'
;MEKGKFRQFIKIRGANEHNLNNISVDIPRNELVVLTGLSGSGKSSLAFDTIYAEGQRRYMESLSSYARQFLGQMEKPNVESIEGLSPAISIDQKSTNRNPRSTVGTVTEIYDYFRLLYARVGIPHCPKCGREIKKQTVDQMVDVIMQLPERTKIQLLAPVVRGRKGEHVKLFEQAKKSGYVRVIADGNMYELTDEIKLEKNKKHNIEIVVDRLSVREGIQKRLTDSIETTLKLADGLMTVDVIDGEPMHFSQSFACPDCEISIEEIEPRSFSFNNPFGACPECFGLGYKMEFDVGLMIPDDRLSIDEGAIVAMGWQSVTDEGSFTRAIMKALAEEYHFSLSTPFQDYPQEIRDIIIHGTNGHSVKVHYRGQRGEGVYDIAFEGLIRNMQKRYRETGSDTMKQQYEEFMQITPCKVCKGQRLKPSSLAVTVADKNIYEITNLSIVKLQEFLQNMQLSERQLAIGSQILKEIKARIQFLMDVGLDYLALSRATATLSGGEAQRIRLATQIGSGLVGVAYILDEPSIGLHQRDNDKLLKTLLHLRDLGNSVLVVEHDEDTMRAADYIVDIGPGAGKNGGNVVAVGTAEDIMRCKESVTGAYLSGRIKIPVPKERKKPTGWITVKGARENNLKNVDVDIPLGVLTCVTGVSGSGKSSLVNEILYKHLAKSLNRARCIAGKHDDIVGIEQLDKVIDIDQSPIGRTPRSNPATYTGVFDMIRDLFAATTDAKERGYKKGRFSFNVKGGRCEACSGDGIIKIEMHFLPDVYVCLLYTSPSPRDRG
;
A
#
# COMPACT_ATOMS: atom_id res chain seq x y z
N MET A 1 44.28 -30.69 8.58
CA MET A 1 44.99 -29.39 8.74
C MET A 1 43.97 -28.31 8.40
N GLU A 2 43.24 -27.83 9.40
CA GLU A 2 42.40 -26.64 9.26
C GLU A 2 43.32 -25.43 9.02
N LYS A 3 43.22 -24.84 7.84
CA LYS A 3 43.85 -23.54 7.59
C LYS A 3 43.20 -22.53 8.52
N GLY A 4 43.91 -22.09 9.54
CA GLY A 4 43.48 -20.99 10.41
C GLY A 4 43.11 -19.79 9.54
N LYS A 5 41.82 -19.52 9.40
CA LYS A 5 41.33 -18.26 8.79
C LYS A 5 41.79 -17.15 9.69
N PHE A 6 42.71 -16.30 9.23
CA PHE A 6 43.02 -15.05 9.91
C PHE A 6 41.72 -14.25 10.02
N ARG A 7 41.27 -14.03 11.26
CA ARG A 7 40.08 -13.24 11.58
C ARG A 7 40.32 -11.80 11.12
N GLN A 8 39.53 -11.31 10.15
CA GLN A 8 39.57 -9.93 9.70
C GLN A 8 38.60 -9.12 10.55
N PHE A 9 38.95 -7.86 10.83
CA PHE A 9 38.13 -7.00 11.68
C PHE A 9 37.74 -5.70 10.96
N ILE A 10 36.56 -5.20 11.27
CA ILE A 10 36.18 -3.80 11.09
C ILE A 10 36.75 -3.07 12.33
N LYS A 11 37.75 -2.25 12.13
CA LYS A 11 38.40 -1.51 13.23
C LYS A 11 37.85 -0.11 13.28
N ILE A 12 37.15 0.23 14.36
CA ILE A 12 36.58 1.55 14.62
C ILE A 12 37.41 2.24 15.66
N ARG A 13 37.80 3.50 15.42
CA ARG A 13 38.58 4.33 16.33
C ARG A 13 37.92 5.68 16.50
N GLY A 14 37.73 6.08 17.75
CA GLY A 14 37.25 7.42 18.08
C GLY A 14 35.83 7.71 17.64
N ALA A 15 34.90 6.76 17.72
CA ALA A 15 33.52 7.03 17.38
C ALA A 15 32.83 7.89 18.45
N ASN A 16 32.27 9.02 18.02
CA ASN A 16 31.72 10.05 18.90
C ASN A 16 30.38 10.61 18.40
N GLU A 17 29.58 9.77 17.72
CA GLU A 17 28.24 10.15 17.29
C GLU A 17 27.23 10.14 18.44
N HIS A 18 26.40 11.16 18.51
CA HIS A 18 25.35 11.35 19.53
C HIS A 18 25.89 11.21 20.96
N ASN A 19 25.59 10.09 21.61
CA ASN A 19 26.01 9.83 23.00
C ASN A 19 27.20 8.88 23.11
N LEU A 20 27.88 8.53 22.01
CA LEU A 20 29.10 7.71 22.04
C LEU A 20 30.25 8.51 22.60
N ASN A 21 31.04 7.91 23.50
CA ASN A 21 32.13 8.57 24.25
C ASN A 21 33.47 8.20 23.64
N ASN A 22 33.75 8.63 22.41
CA ASN A 22 35.05 8.41 21.74
C ASN A 22 35.49 6.93 21.77
N ILE A 23 34.55 6.02 21.44
CA ILE A 23 34.78 4.59 21.58
C ILE A 23 35.65 4.02 20.48
N SER A 24 36.44 3.02 20.84
CA SER A 24 37.20 2.19 19.90
C SER A 24 36.87 0.72 20.10
N VAL A 25 36.53 0.05 19.00
CA VAL A 25 36.14 -1.36 19.03
C VAL A 25 36.52 -2.08 17.73
N ASP A 26 36.91 -3.34 17.85
CA ASP A 26 37.25 -4.24 16.75
C ASP A 26 36.12 -5.27 16.59
N ILE A 27 35.39 -5.20 15.47
CA ILE A 27 34.26 -6.06 15.14
C ILE A 27 34.70 -7.09 14.10
N PRO A 28 34.55 -8.40 14.34
CA PRO A 28 34.96 -9.41 13.37
C PRO A 28 34.09 -9.37 12.11
N ARG A 29 34.74 -9.62 10.96
CA ARG A 29 34.06 -9.72 9.65
C ARG A 29 33.58 -11.13 9.38
N ASN A 30 32.54 -11.23 8.54
CA ASN A 30 31.93 -12.49 8.09
C ASN A 30 31.43 -13.37 9.26
N GLU A 31 30.96 -12.70 10.30
CA GLU A 31 30.40 -13.30 11.51
C GLU A 31 29.03 -12.65 11.81
N LEU A 32 28.25 -13.35 12.63
CA LEU A 32 27.03 -12.78 13.23
C LEU A 32 27.43 -12.04 14.50
N VAL A 33 27.32 -10.71 14.46
CA VAL A 33 27.68 -9.83 15.56
C VAL A 33 26.44 -9.16 16.13
N VAL A 34 26.24 -9.30 17.44
CA VAL A 34 25.14 -8.66 18.15
C VAL A 34 25.65 -7.44 18.90
N LEU A 35 25.03 -6.29 18.64
CA LEU A 35 25.21 -5.05 19.40
C LEU A 35 24.08 -4.98 20.44
N THR A 36 24.42 -5.08 21.71
CA THR A 36 23.44 -5.12 22.80
C THR A 36 23.68 -4.04 23.85
N GLY A 37 22.81 -3.92 24.84
CA GLY A 37 22.86 -2.94 25.91
C GLY A 37 21.51 -2.28 26.18
N LEU A 38 21.41 -1.41 27.16
CA LEU A 38 20.17 -0.73 27.54
C LEU A 38 19.61 0.16 26.40
N SER A 39 18.30 0.42 26.40
CA SER A 39 17.71 1.37 25.46
C SER A 39 18.34 2.76 25.67
N GLY A 40 18.74 3.43 24.58
CA GLY A 40 19.43 4.72 24.63
C GLY A 40 20.91 4.64 25.03
N SER A 41 21.53 3.45 25.08
CA SER A 41 22.95 3.30 25.41
C SER A 41 23.92 3.69 24.29
N GLY A 42 23.44 3.85 23.03
CA GLY A 42 24.26 4.20 21.87
C GLY A 42 24.44 3.10 20.82
N LYS A 43 23.72 1.97 20.95
CA LYS A 43 23.75 0.84 19.99
C LYS A 43 23.47 1.29 18.55
N SER A 44 22.35 1.98 18.36
CA SER A 44 21.93 2.44 17.04
C SER A 44 22.87 3.54 16.52
N SER A 45 23.42 4.39 17.39
CA SER A 45 24.43 5.38 17.02
C SER A 45 25.71 4.72 16.48
N LEU A 46 26.15 3.61 17.07
CA LEU A 46 27.29 2.85 16.54
C LEU A 46 26.93 2.13 15.24
N ALA A 47 25.80 1.41 15.20
CA ALA A 47 25.39 0.58 14.06
C ALA A 47 25.05 1.41 12.81
N PHE A 48 24.15 2.39 12.97
CA PHE A 48 23.55 3.12 11.84
C PHE A 48 24.25 4.46 11.61
N ASP A 49 24.40 5.29 12.63
CA ASP A 49 24.93 6.64 12.47
C ASP A 49 26.46 6.65 12.29
N THR A 50 27.16 5.56 12.64
CA THR A 50 28.63 5.42 12.47
C THR A 50 28.98 4.42 11.37
N ILE A 51 28.71 3.11 11.57
CA ILE A 51 29.17 2.02 10.67
C ILE A 51 28.45 2.09 9.32
N TYR A 52 27.11 2.11 9.34
CA TYR A 52 26.33 2.18 8.11
C TYR A 52 26.55 3.48 7.36
N ALA A 53 26.52 4.63 8.06
CA ALA A 53 26.70 5.94 7.46
C ALA A 53 28.05 6.05 6.73
N GLU A 54 29.16 5.59 7.34
CA GLU A 54 30.47 5.59 6.71
C GLU A 54 30.56 4.60 5.53
N GLY A 55 29.94 3.40 5.65
CA GLY A 55 29.88 2.42 4.57
C GLY A 55 29.15 2.97 3.36
N GLN A 56 28.02 3.62 3.58
CA GLN A 56 27.19 4.24 2.55
C GLN A 56 27.92 5.44 1.92
N ARG A 57 28.59 6.29 2.73
CA ARG A 57 29.37 7.41 2.25
C ARG A 57 30.49 6.95 1.29
N ARG A 58 31.26 5.92 1.66
CA ARG A 58 32.35 5.36 0.81
C ARG A 58 31.80 4.75 -0.48
N TYR A 59 30.66 4.05 -0.39
CA TYR A 59 30.00 3.54 -1.58
C TYR A 59 29.60 4.67 -2.54
N MET A 60 29.00 5.74 -2.01
CA MET A 60 28.61 6.92 -2.78
C MET A 60 29.82 7.63 -3.41
N GLU A 61 30.94 7.73 -2.69
CA GLU A 61 32.17 8.31 -3.22
C GLU A 61 32.78 7.49 -4.37
N SER A 62 32.53 6.20 -4.42
CA SER A 62 32.97 5.32 -5.52
C SER A 62 32.17 5.50 -6.81
N LEU A 63 30.99 6.14 -6.75
CA LEU A 63 30.14 6.39 -7.89
C LEU A 63 30.67 7.55 -8.77
N SER A 64 30.19 7.62 -10.02
CA SER A 64 30.54 8.71 -10.93
C SER A 64 30.14 10.09 -10.36
N SER A 65 30.86 11.15 -10.76
CA SER A 65 30.52 12.52 -10.35
C SER A 65 29.09 12.93 -10.70
N TYR A 66 28.57 12.42 -11.82
CA TYR A 66 27.19 12.63 -12.25
C TYR A 66 26.19 11.98 -11.27
N ALA A 67 26.39 10.71 -10.90
CA ALA A 67 25.53 10.03 -9.94
C ALA A 67 25.55 10.71 -8.55
N ARG A 68 26.72 11.19 -8.09
CA ARG A 68 26.86 11.93 -6.84
C ARG A 68 26.09 13.24 -6.78
N GLN A 69 25.95 13.95 -7.92
CA GLN A 69 25.14 15.17 -7.98
C GLN A 69 23.64 14.92 -7.71
N PHE A 70 23.14 13.74 -8.08
CA PHE A 70 21.73 13.38 -7.86
C PHE A 70 21.46 12.80 -6.46
N LEU A 71 22.43 12.12 -5.87
CA LEU A 71 22.26 11.41 -4.60
C LEU A 71 22.59 12.24 -3.37
N GLY A 72 23.16 13.44 -3.55
CA GLY A 72 23.57 14.34 -2.48
C GLY A 72 24.92 13.95 -1.84
N GLN A 73 25.52 14.86 -1.10
CA GLN A 73 26.68 14.56 -0.26
C GLN A 73 26.22 14.06 1.10
N MET A 74 26.68 12.89 1.51
CA MET A 74 26.48 12.40 2.87
C MET A 74 27.53 13.01 3.80
N GLU A 75 27.11 13.47 4.95
CA GLU A 75 28.04 13.97 5.98
C GLU A 75 28.92 12.83 6.49
N LYS A 76 30.17 13.12 6.75
CA LYS A 76 31.10 12.17 7.38
C LYS A 76 30.65 11.99 8.83
N PRO A 77 30.43 10.75 9.31
CA PRO A 77 30.16 10.53 10.72
C PRO A 77 31.33 10.99 11.60
N ASN A 78 31.03 11.39 12.82
CA ASN A 78 32.00 11.83 13.80
C ASN A 78 32.79 10.63 14.34
N VAL A 79 33.79 10.21 13.57
CA VAL A 79 34.68 9.09 13.86
C VAL A 79 36.07 9.40 13.32
N GLU A 80 37.12 9.04 14.07
CA GLU A 80 38.50 9.25 13.63
C GLU A 80 38.81 8.38 12.40
N SER A 81 38.63 7.09 12.51
CA SER A 81 38.80 6.14 11.39
C SER A 81 37.97 4.87 11.51
N ILE A 82 37.60 4.32 10.35
CA ILE A 82 37.02 2.97 10.22
C ILE A 82 37.81 2.23 9.15
N GLU A 83 38.46 1.12 9.51
CA GLU A 83 39.17 0.25 8.57
C GLU A 83 38.45 -1.07 8.37
N GLY A 84 38.64 -1.73 7.22
CA GLY A 84 38.08 -3.05 6.93
C GLY A 84 36.59 -3.08 6.67
N LEU A 85 35.92 -1.93 6.45
CA LEU A 85 34.50 -1.83 6.22
C LEU A 85 34.14 -2.31 4.80
N SER A 86 33.18 -3.23 4.71
CA SER A 86 32.55 -3.66 3.44
C SER A 86 31.43 -2.68 3.05
N PRO A 87 30.94 -2.73 1.78
CA PRO A 87 29.68 -2.05 1.43
C PRO A 87 28.59 -2.44 2.42
N ALA A 88 27.85 -1.45 2.92
CA ALA A 88 26.89 -1.65 4.00
C ALA A 88 25.44 -1.52 3.50
N ILE A 89 24.57 -2.41 3.96
CA ILE A 89 23.12 -2.39 3.70
C ILE A 89 22.39 -2.31 5.04
N SER A 90 21.53 -1.32 5.18
CA SER A 90 20.69 -1.14 6.37
C SER A 90 19.32 -1.75 6.18
N ILE A 91 18.84 -2.44 7.21
CA ILE A 91 17.47 -2.95 7.32
C ILE A 91 16.88 -2.40 8.62
N ASP A 92 16.42 -1.15 8.54
CA ASP A 92 15.85 -0.42 9.68
C ASP A 92 14.34 -0.68 9.86
N GLN A 93 13.83 -0.29 11.01
CA GLN A 93 12.42 -0.42 11.37
C GLN A 93 11.56 0.77 10.91
N LYS A 94 12.18 1.92 10.63
CA LYS A 94 11.51 3.23 10.57
C LYS A 94 10.72 3.55 9.30
N SER A 95 10.89 2.86 8.19
CA SER A 95 10.26 3.24 6.94
C SER A 95 9.16 2.28 6.49
N THR A 96 7.94 2.45 6.98
CA THR A 96 6.77 1.93 6.29
C THR A 96 6.51 2.79 5.05
N ASN A 97 6.60 2.20 3.87
CA ASN A 97 6.26 2.87 2.62
C ASN A 97 4.76 3.22 2.64
N ARG A 98 4.45 4.52 2.71
CA ARG A 98 3.07 5.02 2.75
C ARG A 98 2.38 5.10 1.39
N ASN A 99 3.07 4.69 0.32
CA ASN A 99 2.46 4.71 -1.00
C ASN A 99 1.31 3.70 -1.05
N PRO A 100 0.05 4.13 -1.29
CA PRO A 100 -1.12 3.25 -1.27
C PRO A 100 -1.12 2.21 -2.39
N ARG A 101 -0.26 2.39 -3.39
CA ARG A 101 -0.10 1.44 -4.50
C ARG A 101 0.93 0.36 -4.21
N SER A 102 1.80 0.53 -3.20
CA SER A 102 2.81 -0.47 -2.85
C SER A 102 2.17 -1.69 -2.19
N THR A 103 2.55 -2.88 -2.65
CA THR A 103 2.12 -4.17 -2.10
C THR A 103 3.34 -5.02 -1.75
N VAL A 104 3.12 -6.07 -0.97
CA VAL A 104 4.18 -7.06 -0.69
C VAL A 104 4.82 -7.55 -1.99
N GLY A 105 4.00 -7.91 -2.99
CA GLY A 105 4.48 -8.40 -4.29
C GLY A 105 5.32 -7.40 -5.07
N THR A 106 5.01 -6.08 -4.98
CA THR A 106 5.80 -5.05 -5.69
C THR A 106 7.11 -4.72 -4.98
N VAL A 107 7.13 -4.74 -3.65
CA VAL A 107 8.35 -4.47 -2.87
C VAL A 107 9.35 -5.62 -2.96
N THR A 108 8.85 -6.85 -3.06
CA THR A 108 9.68 -8.07 -3.24
C THR A 108 10.03 -8.35 -4.70
N GLU A 109 9.58 -7.50 -5.64
CA GLU A 109 9.72 -7.69 -7.08
C GLU A 109 9.04 -8.97 -7.65
N ILE A 110 8.43 -9.80 -6.79
CA ILE A 110 7.75 -11.04 -7.22
C ILE A 110 6.62 -10.72 -8.20
N TYR A 111 5.93 -9.60 -8.01
CA TYR A 111 4.85 -9.17 -8.89
C TYR A 111 5.34 -8.87 -10.31
N ASP A 112 6.55 -8.38 -10.48
CA ASP A 112 7.13 -8.10 -11.80
C ASP A 112 7.45 -9.38 -12.57
N TYR A 113 7.89 -10.42 -11.86
CA TYR A 113 8.03 -11.76 -12.46
C TYR A 113 6.67 -12.36 -12.83
N PHE A 114 5.62 -12.19 -12.02
CA PHE A 114 4.27 -12.61 -12.39
C PHE A 114 3.76 -11.85 -13.62
N ARG A 115 3.96 -10.54 -13.71
CA ARG A 115 3.61 -9.76 -14.91
C ARG A 115 4.28 -10.31 -16.16
N LEU A 116 5.56 -10.66 -16.06
CA LEU A 116 6.30 -11.28 -17.15
C LEU A 116 5.76 -12.67 -17.49
N LEU A 117 5.47 -13.50 -16.49
CA LEU A 117 4.90 -14.84 -16.67
C LEU A 117 3.56 -14.76 -17.40
N TYR A 118 2.62 -13.93 -16.92
CA TYR A 118 1.30 -13.77 -17.53
C TYR A 118 1.37 -13.22 -18.96
N ALA A 119 2.31 -12.32 -19.25
CA ALA A 119 2.50 -11.80 -20.59
C ALA A 119 3.08 -12.83 -21.57
N ARG A 120 3.84 -13.82 -21.10
CA ARG A 120 4.55 -14.79 -21.95
C ARG A 120 3.80 -16.12 -22.11
N VAL A 121 3.15 -16.61 -21.04
CA VAL A 121 2.50 -17.93 -21.03
C VAL A 121 1.00 -17.87 -20.69
N GLY A 122 0.47 -16.69 -20.40
CA GLY A 122 -0.94 -16.49 -20.06
C GLY A 122 -1.86 -16.78 -21.24
N ILE A 123 -3.01 -17.36 -20.95
CA ILE A 123 -4.08 -17.65 -21.91
C ILE A 123 -5.14 -16.56 -21.77
N PRO A 124 -5.35 -15.72 -22.80
CA PRO A 124 -6.38 -14.68 -22.75
C PRO A 124 -7.78 -15.25 -22.98
N HIS A 125 -8.71 -14.73 -22.20
CA HIS A 125 -10.15 -15.04 -22.32
C HIS A 125 -10.96 -13.77 -22.56
N CYS A 126 -12.13 -13.93 -23.10
CA CYS A 126 -13.07 -12.82 -23.26
C CYS A 126 -13.60 -12.36 -21.89
N PRO A 127 -13.46 -11.09 -21.52
CA PRO A 127 -13.93 -10.59 -20.22
C PRO A 127 -15.46 -10.62 -20.06
N LYS A 128 -16.24 -10.84 -21.14
CA LYS A 128 -17.70 -10.94 -21.10
C LYS A 128 -18.20 -12.39 -21.08
N CYS A 129 -17.74 -13.25 -21.99
CA CYS A 129 -18.24 -14.62 -22.15
C CYS A 129 -17.28 -15.69 -21.62
N GLY A 130 -16.04 -15.35 -21.25
CA GLY A 130 -15.05 -16.30 -20.74
C GLY A 130 -14.40 -17.19 -21.80
N ARG A 131 -14.75 -17.07 -23.08
CA ARG A 131 -14.18 -17.88 -24.16
C ARG A 131 -12.68 -17.58 -24.33
N GLU A 132 -11.87 -18.61 -24.52
CA GLU A 132 -10.45 -18.47 -24.84
C GLU A 132 -10.28 -17.72 -26.18
N ILE A 133 -9.36 -16.75 -26.20
CA ILE A 133 -9.05 -15.94 -27.37
C ILE A 133 -7.66 -16.31 -27.87
N LYS A 134 -7.58 -16.81 -29.12
CA LYS A 134 -6.31 -17.18 -29.75
C LYS A 134 -5.95 -16.19 -30.84
N LYS A 135 -4.66 -15.82 -30.89
CA LYS A 135 -4.07 -15.14 -32.06
C LYS A 135 -3.72 -16.20 -33.09
N GLN A 136 -4.20 -16.04 -34.30
CA GLN A 136 -3.90 -16.96 -35.40
C GLN A 136 -2.97 -16.27 -36.40
N THR A 137 -1.93 -16.98 -36.86
CA THR A 137 -1.10 -16.51 -37.96
C THR A 137 -1.81 -16.80 -39.28
N VAL A 138 -1.44 -16.07 -40.35
CA VAL A 138 -1.99 -16.27 -41.69
C VAL A 138 -1.79 -17.72 -42.14
N ASP A 139 -0.63 -18.31 -41.88
CA ASP A 139 -0.34 -19.71 -42.22
C ASP A 139 -1.28 -20.68 -41.52
N GLN A 140 -1.53 -20.47 -40.22
CA GLN A 140 -2.49 -21.29 -39.47
C GLN A 140 -3.93 -21.17 -39.99
N MET A 141 -4.34 -19.95 -40.42
CA MET A 141 -5.65 -19.75 -41.04
C MET A 141 -5.74 -20.50 -42.38
N VAL A 142 -4.67 -20.44 -43.21
CA VAL A 142 -4.58 -21.21 -44.47
C VAL A 142 -4.67 -22.69 -44.19
N ASP A 143 -3.90 -23.21 -43.24
CA ASP A 143 -3.91 -24.65 -42.89
C ASP A 143 -5.30 -25.14 -42.46
N VAL A 144 -6.01 -24.37 -41.62
CA VAL A 144 -7.37 -24.70 -41.17
C VAL A 144 -8.36 -24.69 -42.34
N ILE A 145 -8.29 -23.70 -43.19
CA ILE A 145 -9.18 -23.60 -44.35
C ILE A 145 -8.92 -24.73 -45.37
N MET A 146 -7.62 -25.11 -45.55
CA MET A 146 -7.26 -26.20 -46.45
C MET A 146 -7.61 -27.60 -45.91
N GLN A 147 -7.98 -27.73 -44.64
CA GLN A 147 -8.54 -28.99 -44.10
C GLN A 147 -10.02 -29.21 -44.48
N LEU A 148 -10.72 -28.21 -45.01
CA LEU A 148 -12.04 -28.36 -45.53
C LEU A 148 -12.08 -29.35 -46.73
N PRO A 149 -13.20 -30.08 -46.91
CA PRO A 149 -13.34 -31.01 -48.05
C PRO A 149 -13.03 -30.37 -49.41
N GLU A 150 -12.42 -31.12 -50.29
CA GLU A 150 -12.08 -30.64 -51.62
C GLU A 150 -13.34 -30.18 -52.38
N ARG A 151 -13.27 -29.09 -53.11
CA ARG A 151 -14.35 -28.38 -53.81
C ARG A 151 -15.34 -27.65 -52.93
N THR A 152 -15.11 -27.55 -51.63
CA THR A 152 -15.90 -26.67 -50.75
C THR A 152 -15.81 -25.22 -51.22
N LYS A 153 -16.96 -24.58 -51.41
CA LYS A 153 -17.04 -23.16 -51.84
C LYS A 153 -17.01 -22.29 -50.58
N ILE A 154 -16.05 -21.33 -50.55
CA ILE A 154 -15.86 -20.39 -49.43
C ILE A 154 -15.88 -18.95 -49.90
N GLN A 155 -16.30 -18.04 -49.04
CA GLN A 155 -16.20 -16.60 -49.21
C GLN A 155 -15.37 -16.01 -48.07
N LEU A 156 -14.38 -15.17 -48.43
CA LEU A 156 -13.62 -14.43 -47.43
C LEU A 156 -14.30 -13.09 -47.18
N LEU A 157 -14.72 -12.85 -45.96
CA LEU A 157 -15.49 -11.68 -45.57
C LEU A 157 -14.67 -10.81 -44.60
N ALA A 158 -14.59 -9.51 -44.89
CA ALA A 158 -13.99 -8.52 -44.02
C ALA A 158 -15.09 -7.82 -43.19
N PRO A 159 -15.23 -8.08 -41.89
CA PRO A 159 -16.23 -7.44 -41.03
C PRO A 159 -15.80 -6.01 -40.66
N VAL A 160 -16.18 -5.03 -41.53
CA VAL A 160 -15.75 -3.62 -41.40
C VAL A 160 -16.65 -2.77 -40.48
N VAL A 161 -17.90 -3.18 -40.28
CA VAL A 161 -18.82 -2.56 -39.33
C VAL A 161 -19.47 -3.66 -38.48
N ARG A 162 -19.40 -3.49 -37.18
CA ARG A 162 -19.98 -4.42 -36.20
C ARG A 162 -20.81 -3.66 -35.17
N GLY A 163 -22.11 -3.88 -35.19
CA GLY A 163 -23.06 -3.32 -34.21
C GLY A 163 -23.08 -1.80 -34.11
N ARG A 164 -22.71 -1.06 -35.17
CA ARG A 164 -22.67 0.40 -35.19
C ARG A 164 -23.90 0.97 -35.89
N LYS A 165 -24.45 2.06 -35.33
CA LYS A 165 -25.55 2.82 -35.93
C LYS A 165 -25.02 3.69 -37.08
N GLY A 166 -25.83 3.85 -38.14
CA GLY A 166 -25.53 4.74 -39.27
C GLY A 166 -25.94 4.16 -40.60
N GLU A 167 -26.04 4.98 -41.61
CA GLU A 167 -26.35 4.61 -43.00
C GLU A 167 -25.13 4.06 -43.76
N HIS A 168 -23.92 4.30 -43.25
CA HIS A 168 -22.64 3.84 -43.78
C HIS A 168 -22.35 4.11 -45.26
N VAL A 169 -23.00 5.12 -45.86
CA VAL A 169 -22.88 5.45 -47.31
C VAL A 169 -21.43 5.63 -47.77
N LYS A 170 -20.62 6.38 -46.96
CA LYS A 170 -19.19 6.61 -47.29
C LYS A 170 -18.38 5.32 -47.33
N LEU A 171 -18.72 4.33 -46.50
CA LEU A 171 -18.06 3.03 -46.47
C LEU A 171 -18.35 2.26 -47.80
N PHE A 172 -19.60 2.23 -48.25
CA PHE A 172 -19.98 1.59 -49.51
C PHE A 172 -19.32 2.27 -50.69
N GLU A 173 -19.26 3.60 -50.74
CA GLU A 173 -18.56 4.34 -51.79
C GLU A 173 -17.04 4.02 -51.79
N GLN A 174 -16.44 3.92 -50.62
CA GLN A 174 -15.02 3.60 -50.52
C GLN A 174 -14.72 2.17 -50.93
N ALA A 175 -15.55 1.20 -50.52
CA ALA A 175 -15.44 -0.20 -50.92
C ALA A 175 -15.60 -0.34 -52.47
N LYS A 176 -16.56 0.37 -53.08
CA LYS A 176 -16.75 0.44 -54.53
C LYS A 176 -15.55 1.03 -55.25
N LYS A 177 -14.98 2.13 -54.72
CA LYS A 177 -13.75 2.76 -55.29
C LYS A 177 -12.54 1.82 -55.21
N SER A 178 -12.46 1.00 -54.16
CA SER A 178 -11.39 0.01 -53.98
C SER A 178 -11.58 -1.27 -54.82
N GLY A 179 -12.64 -1.34 -55.62
CA GLY A 179 -12.86 -2.45 -56.60
C GLY A 179 -13.61 -3.64 -56.03
N TYR A 180 -14.15 -3.56 -54.82
CA TYR A 180 -15.03 -4.62 -54.30
C TYR A 180 -16.40 -4.57 -54.96
N VAL A 181 -17.01 -5.73 -55.13
CA VAL A 181 -18.27 -5.86 -55.86
C VAL A 181 -19.46 -6.10 -54.96
N ARG A 182 -19.26 -6.80 -53.82
CA ARG A 182 -20.33 -7.28 -52.95
C ARG A 182 -20.02 -6.98 -51.49
N VAL A 183 -21.14 -6.75 -50.75
CA VAL A 183 -21.16 -6.64 -49.29
C VAL A 183 -22.28 -7.45 -48.73
N ILE A 184 -22.12 -7.94 -47.50
CA ILE A 184 -23.18 -8.51 -46.71
C ILE A 184 -23.53 -7.48 -45.62
N ALA A 185 -24.76 -7.02 -45.59
CA ALA A 185 -25.28 -6.13 -44.58
C ALA A 185 -26.45 -6.80 -43.85
N ASP A 186 -26.31 -6.97 -42.53
CA ASP A 186 -27.28 -7.65 -41.66
C ASP A 186 -27.70 -9.03 -42.18
N GLY A 187 -26.74 -9.78 -42.71
CA GLY A 187 -26.96 -11.12 -43.27
C GLY A 187 -27.47 -11.15 -44.71
N ASN A 188 -27.80 -10.00 -45.32
CA ASN A 188 -28.26 -9.91 -46.70
C ASN A 188 -27.11 -9.48 -47.64
N MET A 189 -27.00 -10.17 -48.77
CA MET A 189 -26.00 -9.85 -49.78
C MET A 189 -26.49 -8.74 -50.72
N TYR A 190 -25.68 -7.70 -50.93
CA TYR A 190 -25.93 -6.58 -51.82
C TYR A 190 -24.78 -6.43 -52.80
N GLU A 191 -25.09 -6.01 -54.03
CA GLU A 191 -24.06 -5.54 -54.96
C GLU A 191 -23.79 -4.04 -54.72
N LEU A 192 -22.51 -3.65 -54.69
CA LEU A 192 -22.09 -2.25 -54.48
C LEU A 192 -22.47 -1.34 -55.67
N THR A 193 -23.00 -1.90 -56.74
CA THR A 193 -23.58 -1.17 -57.87
C THR A 193 -24.96 -0.61 -57.48
N ASP A 194 -25.67 -1.28 -56.56
CA ASP A 194 -27.03 -0.96 -56.18
C ASP A 194 -27.07 0.11 -55.09
N GLU A 195 -28.18 0.80 -54.90
CA GLU A 195 -28.38 1.75 -53.82
C GLU A 195 -28.71 1.02 -52.52
N ILE A 196 -27.75 0.92 -51.60
CA ILE A 196 -27.91 0.25 -50.32
C ILE A 196 -28.42 1.27 -49.29
N LYS A 197 -29.69 1.10 -48.82
CA LYS A 197 -30.29 1.98 -47.80
C LYS A 197 -30.38 1.27 -46.47
N LEU A 198 -29.63 1.72 -45.47
CA LEU A 198 -29.63 1.24 -44.11
C LEU A 198 -30.33 2.25 -43.18
N GLU A 199 -30.98 1.76 -42.12
CA GLU A 199 -31.69 2.62 -41.16
C GLU A 199 -30.69 3.31 -40.21
N LYS A 200 -30.64 4.66 -40.21
CA LYS A 200 -29.70 5.50 -39.43
C LYS A 200 -29.67 5.16 -37.93
N ASN A 201 -30.78 4.75 -37.33
CA ASN A 201 -30.93 4.53 -35.88
C ASN A 201 -30.76 3.06 -35.45
N LYS A 202 -30.70 2.12 -36.37
CA LYS A 202 -30.39 0.72 -36.10
C LYS A 202 -28.91 0.43 -36.08
N LYS A 203 -28.52 -0.63 -35.35
CA LYS A 203 -27.17 -1.16 -35.36
C LYS A 203 -27.03 -2.11 -36.56
N HIS A 204 -25.98 -1.92 -37.36
CA HIS A 204 -25.73 -2.73 -38.55
C HIS A 204 -24.43 -3.49 -38.44
N ASN A 205 -24.37 -4.66 -39.06
CA ASN A 205 -23.18 -5.45 -39.29
C ASN A 205 -22.92 -5.46 -40.80
N ILE A 206 -21.71 -5.02 -41.22
CA ILE A 206 -21.37 -4.96 -42.63
C ILE A 206 -20.03 -5.69 -42.85
N GLU A 207 -20.07 -6.65 -43.77
CA GLU A 207 -18.91 -7.44 -44.17
C GLU A 207 -18.68 -7.27 -45.66
N ILE A 208 -17.45 -6.94 -46.08
CA ILE A 208 -17.09 -6.82 -47.45
C ILE A 208 -16.63 -8.19 -47.95
N VAL A 209 -17.20 -8.68 -49.08
CA VAL A 209 -16.75 -9.90 -49.71
C VAL A 209 -15.46 -9.62 -50.49
N VAL A 210 -14.34 -10.14 -49.99
CA VAL A 210 -13.00 -9.90 -50.54
C VAL A 210 -12.68 -10.88 -51.66
N ASP A 211 -12.93 -12.17 -51.44
CA ASP A 211 -12.71 -13.20 -52.49
C ASP A 211 -13.70 -14.38 -52.31
N ARG A 212 -13.91 -15.09 -53.38
CA ARG A 212 -14.73 -16.32 -53.45
C ARG A 212 -13.90 -17.42 -54.05
N LEU A 213 -13.64 -18.47 -53.29
CA LEU A 213 -12.72 -19.53 -53.65
C LEU A 213 -13.40 -20.91 -53.55
N SER A 214 -12.83 -21.88 -54.20
CA SER A 214 -13.17 -23.30 -53.97
C SER A 214 -11.91 -23.99 -53.50
N VAL A 215 -12.00 -24.70 -52.39
CA VAL A 215 -10.88 -25.42 -51.77
C VAL A 215 -10.40 -26.49 -52.75
N ARG A 216 -9.13 -26.40 -53.14
CA ARG A 216 -8.47 -27.36 -54.06
C ARG A 216 -6.96 -27.28 -53.87
N GLU A 217 -6.26 -28.31 -54.25
CA GLU A 217 -4.81 -28.31 -54.25
C GLU A 217 -4.26 -27.18 -55.12
N GLY A 218 -3.22 -26.44 -54.63
CA GLY A 218 -2.53 -25.35 -55.34
C GLY A 218 -3.16 -23.97 -55.15
N ILE A 219 -4.23 -23.76 -54.37
CA ILE A 219 -4.81 -22.44 -54.14
C ILE A 219 -4.12 -21.65 -53.00
N GLN A 220 -3.19 -22.28 -52.26
CA GLN A 220 -2.60 -21.71 -51.01
C GLN A 220 -2.13 -20.29 -51.20
N LYS A 221 -1.35 -20.01 -52.27
CA LYS A 221 -0.83 -18.68 -52.55
C LYS A 221 -1.92 -17.62 -52.70
N ARG A 222 -2.94 -17.90 -53.51
CA ARG A 222 -4.10 -16.99 -53.67
C ARG A 222 -4.90 -16.84 -52.40
N LEU A 223 -5.06 -17.93 -51.65
CA LEU A 223 -5.75 -17.92 -50.38
C LEU A 223 -5.01 -17.05 -49.37
N THR A 224 -3.65 -17.15 -49.28
CA THR A 224 -2.81 -16.31 -48.41
C THR A 224 -2.95 -14.83 -48.76
N ASP A 225 -2.83 -14.46 -50.06
CA ASP A 225 -2.97 -13.07 -50.52
C ASP A 225 -4.37 -12.50 -50.17
N SER A 226 -5.41 -13.31 -50.34
CA SER A 226 -6.79 -12.91 -50.03
C SER A 226 -7.05 -12.81 -48.54
N ILE A 227 -6.46 -13.67 -47.71
CA ILE A 227 -6.51 -13.58 -46.22
C ILE A 227 -5.81 -12.31 -45.76
N GLU A 228 -4.59 -12.03 -46.22
CA GLU A 228 -3.85 -10.81 -45.84
C GLU A 228 -4.64 -9.55 -46.22
N THR A 229 -5.25 -9.52 -47.39
CA THR A 229 -6.11 -8.41 -47.83
C THR A 229 -7.31 -8.24 -46.94
N THR A 230 -7.99 -9.35 -46.57
CA THR A 230 -9.16 -9.36 -45.68
C THR A 230 -8.82 -8.86 -44.29
N LEU A 231 -7.73 -9.36 -43.72
CA LEU A 231 -7.23 -8.96 -42.40
C LEU A 231 -6.84 -7.48 -42.35
N LYS A 232 -6.20 -6.97 -43.39
CA LYS A 232 -5.84 -5.55 -43.49
C LYS A 232 -7.06 -4.64 -43.59
N LEU A 233 -8.13 -5.09 -44.25
CA LEU A 233 -9.36 -4.33 -44.44
C LEU A 233 -10.20 -4.25 -43.16
N ALA A 234 -10.19 -5.30 -42.35
CA ALA A 234 -11.00 -5.45 -41.15
C ALA A 234 -10.17 -5.48 -39.83
N ASP A 235 -9.05 -4.75 -39.79
CA ASP A 235 -8.21 -4.59 -38.59
C ASP A 235 -7.84 -5.94 -37.92
N GLY A 236 -7.45 -6.93 -38.74
CA GLY A 236 -7.00 -8.25 -38.28
C GLY A 236 -8.12 -9.27 -38.05
N LEU A 237 -9.33 -9.02 -38.51
CA LEU A 237 -10.45 -9.94 -38.43
C LEU A 237 -10.86 -10.47 -39.79
N MET A 238 -11.31 -11.71 -39.84
CA MET A 238 -11.81 -12.36 -41.05
C MET A 238 -12.90 -13.37 -40.69
N THR A 239 -13.96 -13.39 -41.48
CA THR A 239 -14.95 -14.46 -41.48
C THR A 239 -14.80 -15.25 -42.79
N VAL A 240 -14.72 -16.57 -42.71
CA VAL A 240 -14.80 -17.47 -43.84
C VAL A 240 -16.22 -18.06 -43.82
N ASP A 241 -17.03 -17.57 -44.73
CA ASP A 241 -18.38 -18.12 -44.93
C ASP A 241 -18.27 -19.36 -45.80
N VAL A 242 -18.62 -20.51 -45.24
CA VAL A 242 -18.63 -21.79 -45.94
C VAL A 242 -20.02 -21.99 -46.52
N ILE A 243 -20.16 -21.97 -47.84
CA ILE A 243 -21.44 -22.12 -48.51
C ILE A 243 -22.00 -23.52 -48.19
N ASP A 244 -23.22 -23.56 -47.63
CA ASP A 244 -23.89 -24.75 -47.09
C ASP A 244 -23.23 -25.34 -45.82
N GLY A 245 -22.43 -24.56 -45.09
CA GLY A 245 -21.77 -24.91 -43.83
C GLY A 245 -21.83 -23.82 -42.77
N GLU A 246 -21.19 -24.04 -41.62
CA GLU A 246 -21.08 -23.01 -40.60
C GLU A 246 -19.92 -22.03 -40.90
N PRO A 247 -20.10 -20.72 -40.66
CA PRO A 247 -19.05 -19.74 -40.88
C PRO A 247 -17.92 -19.93 -39.87
N MET A 248 -16.68 -19.74 -40.33
CA MET A 248 -15.46 -19.82 -39.50
C MET A 248 -14.94 -18.42 -39.25
N HIS A 249 -14.71 -18.07 -37.99
CA HIS A 249 -14.18 -16.76 -37.60
C HIS A 249 -12.71 -16.85 -37.23
N PHE A 250 -11.91 -15.99 -37.84
CA PHE A 250 -10.47 -15.90 -37.64
C PHE A 250 -10.06 -14.51 -37.14
N SER A 251 -9.04 -14.46 -36.31
CA SER A 251 -8.48 -13.20 -35.85
C SER A 251 -6.98 -13.23 -35.75
N GLN A 252 -6.34 -12.25 -36.36
CA GLN A 252 -4.92 -11.98 -36.22
C GLN A 252 -4.62 -11.18 -34.92
N SER A 253 -5.64 -10.48 -34.40
CA SER A 253 -5.63 -9.77 -33.14
C SER A 253 -6.35 -10.59 -32.06
N PHE A 254 -6.07 -10.32 -30.77
CA PHE A 254 -6.84 -10.94 -29.68
C PHE A 254 -8.27 -10.37 -29.64
N ALA A 255 -9.18 -10.93 -30.42
CA ALA A 255 -10.58 -10.51 -30.45
C ALA A 255 -11.52 -11.70 -30.18
N CYS A 256 -12.59 -11.43 -29.43
CA CYS A 256 -13.66 -12.41 -29.24
C CYS A 256 -14.65 -12.34 -30.40
N PRO A 257 -14.90 -13.42 -31.12
CA PRO A 257 -15.83 -13.40 -32.22
C PRO A 257 -17.29 -13.20 -31.78
N ASP A 258 -17.65 -13.70 -30.60
CA ASP A 258 -19.04 -13.66 -30.10
C ASP A 258 -19.42 -12.31 -29.45
N CYS A 259 -18.47 -11.68 -28.79
CA CYS A 259 -18.71 -10.45 -27.99
C CYS A 259 -18.19 -9.18 -28.66
N GLU A 260 -17.53 -9.30 -29.82
CA GLU A 260 -16.94 -8.17 -30.57
C GLU A 260 -15.92 -7.32 -29.77
N ILE A 261 -15.31 -7.91 -28.75
CA ILE A 261 -14.30 -7.25 -27.92
C ILE A 261 -12.94 -7.58 -28.48
N SER A 262 -12.17 -6.55 -28.84
CA SER A 262 -10.74 -6.66 -29.11
C SER A 262 -9.96 -6.42 -27.81
N ILE A 263 -9.00 -7.28 -27.51
CA ILE A 263 -8.04 -7.12 -26.40
C ILE A 263 -6.75 -6.59 -27.01
N GLU A 264 -6.21 -5.53 -26.40
CA GLU A 264 -4.91 -4.98 -26.76
C GLU A 264 -3.81 -6.06 -26.60
N GLU A 265 -2.67 -5.88 -27.27
CA GLU A 265 -1.55 -6.79 -27.16
C GLU A 265 -1.12 -6.98 -25.70
N ILE A 266 -0.97 -8.25 -25.31
CA ILE A 266 -0.68 -8.63 -23.92
C ILE A 266 0.81 -8.47 -23.68
N GLU A 267 1.16 -7.40 -22.94
CA GLU A 267 2.51 -7.08 -22.53
C GLU A 267 2.62 -7.05 -20.99
N PRO A 268 3.82 -7.09 -20.41
CA PRO A 268 3.97 -6.98 -18.94
C PRO A 268 3.35 -5.71 -18.36
N ARG A 269 3.28 -4.60 -19.13
CA ARG A 269 2.61 -3.37 -18.69
C ARG A 269 1.09 -3.51 -18.55
N SER A 270 0.47 -4.44 -19.28
CA SER A 270 -0.98 -4.73 -19.21
C SER A 270 -1.39 -5.29 -17.84
N PHE A 271 -0.46 -5.83 -17.07
CA PHE A 271 -0.67 -6.35 -15.72
C PHE A 271 -0.17 -5.38 -14.62
N SER A 272 0.23 -4.16 -14.97
CA SER A 272 0.68 -3.17 -14.00
C SER A 272 -0.48 -2.29 -13.54
N PHE A 273 -0.83 -2.35 -12.27
CA PHE A 273 -1.81 -1.43 -11.70
C PHE A 273 -1.24 -0.01 -11.44
N ASN A 274 0.07 0.19 -11.61
CA ASN A 274 0.73 1.51 -11.57
C ASN A 274 0.83 2.17 -12.95
N ASN A 275 0.40 1.47 -14.00
CA ASN A 275 0.46 1.95 -15.38
C ASN A 275 -0.97 2.08 -15.94
N PRO A 276 -1.33 3.17 -16.63
CA PRO A 276 -2.65 3.37 -17.24
C PRO A 276 -3.09 2.26 -18.19
N PHE A 277 -2.14 1.54 -18.80
CA PHE A 277 -2.44 0.41 -19.69
C PHE A 277 -3.09 -0.77 -18.97
N GLY A 278 -2.70 -1.06 -17.73
CA GLY A 278 -3.23 -2.19 -16.95
C GLY A 278 -4.18 -1.78 -15.82
N ALA A 279 -4.06 -0.55 -15.31
CA ALA A 279 -4.82 -0.08 -14.17
C ALA A 279 -6.32 0.03 -14.46
N CYS A 280 -7.15 -0.30 -13.49
CA CYS A 280 -8.57 -0.02 -13.55
C CYS A 280 -8.81 1.49 -13.76
N PRO A 281 -9.56 1.91 -14.78
CA PRO A 281 -9.75 3.33 -15.13
C PRO A 281 -10.52 4.10 -14.05
N GLU A 282 -11.34 3.42 -13.25
CA GLU A 282 -12.18 4.04 -12.23
C GLU A 282 -11.43 4.35 -10.93
N CYS A 283 -10.54 3.46 -10.47
CA CYS A 283 -9.75 3.66 -9.24
C CYS A 283 -8.26 3.92 -9.50
N PHE A 284 -7.86 4.03 -10.77
CA PHE A 284 -6.47 4.26 -11.17
C PHE A 284 -5.47 3.29 -10.52
N GLY A 285 -5.88 2.02 -10.37
CA GLY A 285 -5.04 0.97 -9.81
C GLY A 285 -4.99 0.90 -8.28
N LEU A 286 -5.76 1.71 -7.57
CA LEU A 286 -5.83 1.66 -6.10
C LEU A 286 -6.60 0.43 -5.60
N GLY A 287 -7.61 -0.02 -6.34
CA GLY A 287 -8.51 -1.12 -5.96
C GLY A 287 -9.65 -0.67 -5.03
N TYR A 288 -9.61 0.53 -4.51
CA TYR A 288 -10.60 1.08 -3.60
C TYR A 288 -10.86 2.56 -3.89
N LYS A 289 -11.92 3.08 -3.31
CA LYS A 289 -12.23 4.50 -3.26
C LYS A 289 -12.43 4.92 -1.80
N MET A 290 -12.08 6.16 -1.51
CA MET A 290 -12.45 6.81 -0.26
C MET A 290 -13.78 7.52 -0.51
N GLU A 291 -14.82 7.08 0.17
CA GLU A 291 -16.17 7.64 0.07
C GLU A 291 -16.60 8.14 1.44
N PHE A 292 -17.31 9.27 1.50
CA PHE A 292 -17.86 9.77 2.75
C PHE A 292 -18.89 8.78 3.29
N ASP A 293 -18.75 8.41 4.56
CA ASP A 293 -19.60 7.46 5.24
C ASP A 293 -20.61 8.17 6.14
N VAL A 294 -21.87 7.81 5.99
CA VAL A 294 -22.97 8.41 6.76
C VAL A 294 -22.84 8.09 8.25
N GLY A 295 -22.40 6.87 8.60
CA GLY A 295 -22.20 6.46 9.99
C GLY A 295 -21.07 7.20 10.70
N LEU A 296 -20.09 7.76 9.96
CA LEU A 296 -19.06 8.64 10.51
C LEU A 296 -19.54 10.10 10.61
N MET A 297 -20.47 10.52 9.76
CA MET A 297 -21.08 11.86 9.83
C MET A 297 -22.20 11.94 10.85
N ILE A 298 -22.89 10.83 11.11
CA ILE A 298 -23.98 10.68 12.09
C ILE A 298 -23.67 9.42 12.91
N PRO A 299 -22.75 9.49 13.88
CA PRO A 299 -22.23 8.32 14.59
C PRO A 299 -23.23 7.75 15.63
N ASP A 300 -24.16 8.54 16.12
CA ASP A 300 -25.26 8.13 17.00
C ASP A 300 -26.58 8.62 16.43
N ASP A 301 -27.30 7.72 15.77
CA ASP A 301 -28.59 7.99 15.15
C ASP A 301 -29.78 8.02 16.15
N ARG A 302 -29.52 7.69 17.40
CA ARG A 302 -30.49 7.85 18.51
C ARG A 302 -30.62 9.30 18.94
N LEU A 303 -29.63 10.15 18.61
CA LEU A 303 -29.68 11.59 18.86
C LEU A 303 -30.49 12.27 17.76
N SER A 304 -31.16 13.35 18.15
CA SER A 304 -31.80 14.30 17.22
C SER A 304 -30.79 15.29 16.65
N ILE A 305 -31.18 16.02 15.61
CA ILE A 305 -30.37 17.12 15.05
C ILE A 305 -30.13 18.20 16.11
N ASP A 306 -31.11 18.46 16.96
CA ASP A 306 -31.01 19.41 18.08
C ASP A 306 -29.99 18.97 19.13
N GLU A 307 -29.86 17.68 19.35
CA GLU A 307 -28.90 17.08 20.29
C GLU A 307 -27.52 16.86 19.67
N GLY A 308 -27.34 17.16 18.39
CA GLY A 308 -26.06 17.11 17.70
C GLY A 308 -25.76 15.77 17.00
N ALA A 309 -26.77 15.07 16.49
CA ALA A 309 -26.58 13.86 15.69
C ALA A 309 -25.61 14.07 14.53
N ILE A 310 -25.62 15.26 13.87
CA ILE A 310 -24.77 15.60 12.76
C ILE A 310 -23.43 16.16 13.25
N VAL A 311 -22.36 15.38 13.14
CA VAL A 311 -21.00 15.80 13.53
C VAL A 311 -20.11 16.12 12.32
N ALA A 312 -20.68 16.10 11.12
CA ALA A 312 -19.98 16.38 9.86
C ALA A 312 -19.32 17.77 9.89
N MET A 313 -18.10 17.85 9.34
CA MET A 313 -17.32 19.08 9.38
C MET A 313 -18.01 20.24 8.67
N GLY A 314 -18.14 21.37 9.40
CA GLY A 314 -18.87 22.55 8.96
C GLY A 314 -20.38 22.47 9.16
N TRP A 315 -20.90 21.38 9.76
CA TRP A 315 -22.28 21.21 10.17
C TRP A 315 -22.44 21.06 11.68
N GLN A 316 -21.35 21.10 12.44
CA GLN A 316 -21.36 20.99 13.91
C GLN A 316 -22.14 22.10 14.60
N SER A 317 -22.19 23.29 13.97
CA SER A 317 -22.95 24.45 14.49
C SER A 317 -24.47 24.35 14.24
N VAL A 318 -24.96 23.22 13.73
CA VAL A 318 -26.41 23.00 13.53
C VAL A 318 -27.20 23.07 14.84
N THR A 319 -26.57 22.83 15.98
CA THR A 319 -27.14 22.97 17.32
C THR A 319 -27.23 24.43 17.77
N ASP A 320 -26.50 25.36 17.15
CA ASP A 320 -26.46 26.78 17.54
C ASP A 320 -27.58 27.55 16.86
N GLU A 321 -28.48 28.14 17.63
CA GLU A 321 -29.68 28.87 17.14
C GLU A 321 -29.35 29.96 16.11
N GLY A 322 -28.23 30.65 16.25
CA GLY A 322 -27.81 31.74 15.35
C GLY A 322 -26.99 31.30 14.15
N SER A 323 -26.78 29.97 13.92
CA SER A 323 -25.93 29.50 12.83
C SER A 323 -26.68 29.41 11.49
N PHE A 324 -25.94 29.61 10.39
CA PHE A 324 -26.49 29.45 9.04
C PHE A 324 -26.89 28.00 8.72
N THR A 325 -26.13 27.03 9.24
CA THR A 325 -26.45 25.60 9.11
C THR A 325 -27.76 25.23 9.82
N ARG A 326 -28.03 25.85 10.97
CA ARG A 326 -29.30 25.72 11.67
C ARG A 326 -30.46 26.29 10.87
N ALA A 327 -30.27 27.48 10.27
CA ALA A 327 -31.28 28.10 9.44
C ALA A 327 -31.65 27.24 8.21
N ILE A 328 -30.66 26.59 7.59
CA ILE A 328 -30.89 25.63 6.50
C ILE A 328 -31.74 24.46 6.98
N MET A 329 -31.38 23.84 8.11
CA MET A 329 -32.12 22.69 8.64
C MET A 329 -33.54 23.05 9.08
N LYS A 330 -33.76 24.25 9.64
CA LYS A 330 -35.11 24.77 9.96
C LYS A 330 -35.94 24.90 8.69
N ALA A 331 -35.40 25.50 7.64
CA ALA A 331 -36.10 25.65 6.36
C ALA A 331 -36.45 24.29 5.72
N LEU A 332 -35.56 23.33 5.79
CA LEU A 332 -35.86 21.95 5.35
C LEU A 332 -36.93 21.27 6.20
N ALA A 333 -36.89 21.48 7.53
CA ALA A 333 -37.87 20.92 8.44
C ALA A 333 -39.28 21.48 8.20
N GLU A 334 -39.39 22.78 7.88
CA GLU A 334 -40.65 23.45 7.50
C GLU A 334 -41.18 22.95 6.15
N GLU A 335 -40.34 22.86 5.12
CA GLU A 335 -40.74 22.48 3.75
C GLU A 335 -41.16 20.99 3.70
N TYR A 336 -40.41 20.11 4.37
CA TYR A 336 -40.63 18.65 4.32
C TYR A 336 -41.34 18.09 5.54
N HIS A 337 -41.88 18.97 6.42
CA HIS A 337 -42.72 18.62 7.57
C HIS A 337 -42.12 17.61 8.56
N PHE A 338 -40.87 17.81 8.97
CA PHE A 338 -40.23 17.02 10.01
C PHE A 338 -39.74 17.90 11.18
N SER A 339 -39.50 17.27 12.36
CA SER A 339 -39.03 18.01 13.54
C SER A 339 -37.53 17.73 13.76
N LEU A 340 -36.75 18.78 14.08
CA LEU A 340 -35.31 18.67 14.37
C LEU A 340 -35.03 17.98 15.72
N SER A 341 -36.05 17.84 16.60
CA SER A 341 -35.96 17.16 17.88
C SER A 341 -36.26 15.64 17.78
N THR A 342 -36.63 15.13 16.61
CA THR A 342 -36.83 13.70 16.39
C THR A 342 -35.48 12.99 16.27
N PRO A 343 -35.25 11.83 16.95
CA PRO A 343 -34.06 11.01 16.76
C PRO A 343 -33.84 10.68 15.29
N PHE A 344 -32.59 10.72 14.82
CA PHE A 344 -32.28 10.55 13.38
C PHE A 344 -32.73 9.19 12.84
N GLN A 345 -32.66 8.13 13.67
CA GLN A 345 -33.14 6.79 13.31
C GLN A 345 -34.65 6.71 13.09
N ASP A 346 -35.44 7.61 13.64
CA ASP A 346 -36.89 7.60 13.57
C ASP A 346 -37.44 8.41 12.39
N TYR A 347 -36.57 9.10 11.64
CA TYR A 347 -37.02 9.77 10.40
C TYR A 347 -37.39 8.77 9.33
N PRO A 348 -38.44 9.05 8.52
CA PRO A 348 -38.75 8.34 7.28
C PRO A 348 -37.51 8.34 6.34
N GLN A 349 -37.38 7.30 5.52
CA GLN A 349 -36.27 7.16 4.60
C GLN A 349 -36.13 8.39 3.66
N GLU A 350 -37.22 8.98 3.22
CA GLU A 350 -37.25 10.17 2.36
C GLU A 350 -36.57 11.37 3.03
N ILE A 351 -36.81 11.58 4.31
CA ILE A 351 -36.21 12.68 5.08
C ILE A 351 -34.69 12.42 5.28
N ARG A 352 -34.34 11.17 5.60
CA ARG A 352 -32.92 10.79 5.68
C ARG A 352 -32.20 11.03 4.36
N ASP A 353 -32.81 10.66 3.24
CA ASP A 353 -32.24 10.84 1.90
C ASP A 353 -32.09 12.32 1.55
N ILE A 354 -33.04 13.18 1.93
CA ILE A 354 -32.91 14.62 1.76
C ILE A 354 -31.73 15.19 2.56
N ILE A 355 -31.59 14.80 3.82
CA ILE A 355 -30.50 15.28 4.68
C ILE A 355 -29.14 14.80 4.13
N ILE A 356 -29.05 13.55 3.70
CA ILE A 356 -27.80 12.91 3.26
C ILE A 356 -27.45 13.32 1.83
N HIS A 357 -28.40 13.26 0.89
CA HIS A 357 -28.19 13.40 -0.56
C HIS A 357 -28.66 14.72 -1.15
N GLY A 358 -29.48 15.47 -0.40
CA GLY A 358 -30.00 16.79 -0.80
C GLY A 358 -31.36 16.77 -1.46
N THR A 359 -31.85 17.95 -1.83
CA THR A 359 -33.20 18.22 -2.38
C THR A 359 -33.31 17.99 -3.89
N ASN A 360 -32.31 17.39 -4.55
CA ASN A 360 -32.27 17.15 -6.00
C ASN A 360 -32.55 18.39 -6.86
N GLY A 361 -32.10 19.58 -6.38
CA GLY A 361 -32.26 20.88 -7.07
C GLY A 361 -33.50 21.67 -6.67
N HIS A 362 -34.37 21.13 -5.81
CA HIS A 362 -35.46 21.91 -5.24
C HIS A 362 -34.92 22.93 -4.25
N SER A 363 -35.24 24.21 -4.44
CA SER A 363 -34.79 25.31 -3.59
C SER A 363 -35.75 25.53 -2.44
N VAL A 364 -35.22 25.70 -1.23
CA VAL A 364 -35.97 26.11 -0.04
C VAL A 364 -35.60 27.52 0.36
N LYS A 365 -36.54 28.26 0.93
CA LYS A 365 -36.32 29.64 1.40
C LYS A 365 -35.73 29.64 2.80
N VAL A 366 -34.46 30.00 2.91
CA VAL A 366 -33.72 30.03 4.18
C VAL A 366 -33.76 31.46 4.74
N HIS A 367 -34.44 31.66 5.84
CA HIS A 367 -34.45 32.91 6.58
C HIS A 367 -33.28 32.93 7.58
N TYR A 368 -32.33 33.84 7.37
CA TYR A 368 -31.14 33.92 8.22
C TYR A 368 -30.90 35.33 8.72
N ARG A 369 -30.73 35.48 10.03
CA ARG A 369 -30.34 36.73 10.69
C ARG A 369 -28.90 36.58 11.21
N GLY A 370 -27.95 37.18 10.50
CA GLY A 370 -26.55 37.19 10.89
C GLY A 370 -26.10 38.53 11.45
N GLN A 371 -24.83 38.65 11.80
CA GLN A 371 -24.21 39.88 12.32
C GLN A 371 -24.29 41.07 11.34
N ARG A 372 -24.51 40.83 10.05
CA ARG A 372 -24.57 41.87 8.98
C ARG A 372 -25.99 42.17 8.50
N GLY A 373 -27.03 41.64 9.16
CA GLY A 373 -28.43 41.86 8.81
C GLY A 373 -29.25 40.59 8.62
N GLU A 374 -30.54 40.77 8.29
CA GLU A 374 -31.46 39.69 7.93
C GLU A 374 -31.52 39.52 6.41
N GLY A 375 -31.61 38.27 5.94
CA GLY A 375 -31.77 37.97 4.51
C GLY A 375 -32.54 36.67 4.29
N VAL A 376 -33.18 36.59 3.12
CA VAL A 376 -33.85 35.37 2.64
C VAL A 376 -33.02 34.84 1.48
N TYR A 377 -32.63 33.57 1.55
CA TYR A 377 -31.80 32.93 0.55
C TYR A 377 -32.54 31.73 -0.04
N ASP A 378 -32.64 31.68 -1.37
CA ASP A 378 -33.14 30.51 -2.07
C ASP A 378 -31.98 29.47 -2.23
N ILE A 379 -32.02 28.36 -1.50
CA ILE A 379 -30.95 27.37 -1.43
C ILE A 379 -31.48 26.03 -1.87
N ALA A 380 -30.90 25.46 -2.94
CA ALA A 380 -31.00 24.04 -3.25
C ALA A 380 -29.99 23.29 -2.38
N PHE A 381 -30.46 22.60 -1.35
CA PHE A 381 -29.61 21.92 -0.44
C PHE A 381 -28.95 20.67 -1.12
N GLU A 382 -27.63 20.70 -1.18
CA GLU A 382 -26.85 19.66 -1.88
C GLU A 382 -26.73 18.32 -1.10
N GLY A 383 -27.17 18.29 0.16
CA GLY A 383 -26.98 17.14 1.07
C GLY A 383 -25.62 17.13 1.75
N LEU A 384 -25.52 16.42 2.86
CA LEU A 384 -24.28 16.35 3.64
C LEU A 384 -23.11 15.80 2.82
N ILE A 385 -23.32 14.68 2.09
CA ILE A 385 -22.25 14.02 1.32
C ILE A 385 -21.68 14.94 0.25
N ARG A 386 -22.53 15.54 -0.60
CA ARG A 386 -22.06 16.42 -1.69
C ARG A 386 -21.40 17.68 -1.16
N ASN A 387 -21.93 18.25 -0.08
CA ASN A 387 -21.34 19.42 0.58
C ASN A 387 -19.94 19.11 1.11
N MET A 388 -19.77 17.97 1.78
CA MET A 388 -18.46 17.50 2.26
C MET A 388 -17.48 17.24 1.10
N GLN A 389 -17.94 16.59 0.02
CA GLN A 389 -17.13 16.34 -1.19
C GLN A 389 -16.65 17.64 -1.84
N LYS A 390 -17.54 18.64 -1.94
CA LYS A 390 -17.21 19.95 -2.49
C LYS A 390 -16.13 20.65 -1.67
N ARG A 391 -16.32 20.75 -0.36
CA ARG A 391 -15.37 21.36 0.57
C ARG A 391 -14.01 20.65 0.57
N TYR A 392 -14.00 19.32 0.50
CA TYR A 392 -12.77 18.53 0.40
C TYR A 392 -11.98 18.83 -0.88
N ARG A 393 -12.67 19.01 -2.01
CA ARG A 393 -12.03 19.40 -3.29
C ARG A 393 -11.50 20.82 -3.29
N GLU A 394 -12.24 21.76 -2.69
CA GLU A 394 -11.94 23.18 -2.72
C GLU A 394 -10.88 23.59 -1.70
N THR A 395 -10.66 22.79 -0.64
CA THR A 395 -9.66 23.15 0.38
C THR A 395 -8.24 22.94 -0.13
N GLY A 396 -7.40 23.99 0.01
CA GLY A 396 -5.97 23.93 -0.26
C GLY A 396 -5.11 23.50 0.96
N SER A 397 -5.74 23.29 2.13
CA SER A 397 -5.02 22.94 3.36
C SER A 397 -4.98 21.43 3.57
N ASP A 398 -3.77 20.85 3.67
CA ASP A 398 -3.59 19.42 3.94
C ASP A 398 -4.15 18.99 5.31
N THR A 399 -4.07 19.87 6.32
CA THR A 399 -4.67 19.63 7.63
C THR A 399 -6.18 19.51 7.54
N MET A 400 -6.82 20.41 6.78
CA MET A 400 -8.26 20.35 6.55
C MET A 400 -8.67 19.12 5.75
N LYS A 401 -7.88 18.73 4.74
CA LYS A 401 -8.13 17.48 4.00
C LYS A 401 -8.11 16.27 4.92
N GLN A 402 -7.10 16.15 5.78
CA GLN A 402 -7.02 15.08 6.77
C GLN A 402 -8.24 15.03 7.69
N GLN A 403 -8.74 16.16 8.13
CA GLN A 403 -9.96 16.22 8.95
C GLN A 403 -11.22 15.77 8.18
N TYR A 404 -11.31 16.07 6.87
CA TYR A 404 -12.40 15.53 6.03
C TYR A 404 -12.25 14.03 5.81
N GLU A 405 -11.03 13.51 5.67
CA GLU A 405 -10.74 12.10 5.50
C GLU A 405 -11.15 11.25 6.72
N GLU A 406 -11.25 11.84 7.92
CA GLU A 406 -11.79 11.18 9.11
C GLU A 406 -13.28 10.78 8.95
N PHE A 407 -14.00 11.39 8.01
CA PHE A 407 -15.39 11.05 7.68
C PHE A 407 -15.52 10.13 6.47
N MET A 408 -14.39 9.62 5.94
CA MET A 408 -14.38 8.74 4.80
C MET A 408 -14.09 7.30 5.20
N GLN A 409 -14.73 6.37 4.50
CA GLN A 409 -14.46 4.95 4.59
C GLN A 409 -13.84 4.46 3.27
N ILE A 410 -12.96 3.47 3.38
CA ILE A 410 -12.36 2.79 2.25
C ILE A 410 -13.32 1.72 1.76
N THR A 411 -13.88 1.91 0.54
CA THR A 411 -14.77 0.95 -0.10
C THR A 411 -14.09 0.30 -1.31
N PRO A 412 -14.29 -1.01 -1.56
CA PRO A 412 -13.78 -1.63 -2.77
C PRO A 412 -14.32 -0.94 -4.03
N CYS A 413 -13.47 -0.71 -5.02
CA CYS A 413 -13.89 -0.13 -6.29
C CYS A 413 -14.98 -0.98 -6.95
N LYS A 414 -16.11 -0.37 -7.32
CA LYS A 414 -17.28 -1.07 -7.91
C LYS A 414 -16.98 -1.75 -9.25
N VAL A 415 -16.02 -1.21 -10.04
CA VAL A 415 -15.66 -1.73 -11.36
C VAL A 415 -14.72 -2.93 -11.24
N CYS A 416 -13.59 -2.78 -10.53
CA CYS A 416 -12.60 -3.85 -10.40
C CYS A 416 -12.79 -4.72 -9.15
N LYS A 417 -13.76 -4.43 -8.29
CA LYS A 417 -14.05 -5.17 -7.04
C LYS A 417 -12.80 -5.42 -6.18
N GLY A 418 -11.91 -4.44 -6.10
CA GLY A 418 -10.67 -4.53 -5.36
C GLY A 418 -9.47 -5.06 -6.14
N GLN A 419 -9.65 -5.57 -7.36
CA GLN A 419 -8.60 -6.27 -8.12
C GLN A 419 -7.60 -5.35 -8.84
N ARG A 420 -7.78 -4.03 -8.79
CA ARG A 420 -6.86 -2.98 -9.27
C ARG A 420 -6.65 -2.90 -10.79
N LEU A 421 -6.89 -3.96 -11.54
CA LEU A 421 -6.61 -4.08 -12.98
C LEU A 421 -7.86 -3.91 -13.85
N LYS A 422 -7.67 -3.69 -15.14
CA LYS A 422 -8.73 -3.71 -16.16
C LYS A 422 -9.33 -5.11 -16.30
N PRO A 423 -10.61 -5.25 -16.67
CA PRO A 423 -11.24 -6.55 -16.93
C PRO A 423 -10.50 -7.38 -17.99
N SER A 424 -9.94 -6.74 -19.02
CA SER A 424 -9.17 -7.43 -20.07
C SER A 424 -7.88 -8.06 -19.55
N SER A 425 -7.19 -7.39 -18.60
CA SER A 425 -5.99 -7.94 -17.95
C SER A 425 -6.34 -9.08 -16.98
N LEU A 426 -7.46 -8.96 -16.27
CA LEU A 426 -7.96 -10.00 -15.36
C LEU A 426 -8.50 -11.24 -16.10
N ALA A 427 -8.85 -11.09 -17.36
CA ALA A 427 -9.30 -12.20 -18.20
C ALA A 427 -8.16 -13.06 -18.75
N VAL A 428 -6.89 -12.75 -18.41
CA VAL A 428 -5.75 -13.61 -18.76
C VAL A 428 -5.45 -14.54 -17.60
N THR A 429 -5.35 -15.85 -17.87
CA THR A 429 -5.12 -16.87 -16.85
C THR A 429 -3.84 -17.67 -17.08
N VAL A 430 -3.26 -18.16 -15.99
CA VAL A 430 -2.19 -19.17 -15.97
C VAL A 430 -2.65 -20.27 -15.03
N ALA A 431 -2.74 -21.51 -15.50
CA ALA A 431 -3.33 -22.63 -14.76
C ALA A 431 -4.69 -22.23 -14.14
N ASP A 432 -5.60 -21.70 -14.98
CA ASP A 432 -6.98 -21.29 -14.66
C ASP A 432 -7.15 -20.17 -13.61
N LYS A 433 -6.05 -19.50 -13.22
CA LYS A 433 -6.09 -18.36 -12.28
C LYS A 433 -5.59 -17.08 -12.92
N ASN A 434 -6.29 -15.98 -12.67
CA ASN A 434 -5.78 -14.66 -13.04
C ASN A 434 -4.70 -14.17 -12.07
N ILE A 435 -3.99 -13.10 -12.45
CA ILE A 435 -2.87 -12.58 -11.65
C ILE A 435 -3.30 -12.10 -10.25
N TYR A 436 -4.51 -11.55 -10.09
CA TYR A 436 -5.01 -11.13 -8.79
C TYR A 436 -5.32 -12.32 -7.90
N GLU A 437 -5.98 -13.35 -8.42
CA GLU A 437 -6.32 -14.56 -7.67
C GLU A 437 -5.05 -15.24 -7.12
N ILE A 438 -4.01 -15.35 -7.95
CA ILE A 438 -2.73 -15.91 -7.53
C ILE A 438 -2.07 -15.05 -6.45
N THR A 439 -1.99 -13.75 -6.67
CA THR A 439 -1.32 -12.83 -5.73
C THR A 439 -2.10 -12.61 -4.43
N ASN A 440 -3.38 -12.97 -4.41
CA ASN A 440 -4.23 -12.92 -3.22
C ASN A 440 -4.20 -14.20 -2.38
N LEU A 441 -3.55 -15.26 -2.86
CA LEU A 441 -3.27 -16.46 -2.06
C LEU A 441 -2.27 -16.12 -0.95
N SER A 442 -2.40 -16.78 0.21
CA SER A 442 -1.30 -16.75 1.19
C SER A 442 -0.04 -17.39 0.59
N ILE A 443 1.14 -16.95 1.05
CA ILE A 443 2.44 -17.43 0.55
C ILE A 443 2.51 -18.96 0.55
N VAL A 444 2.01 -19.63 1.62
CA VAL A 444 1.92 -21.09 1.68
C VAL A 444 1.09 -21.65 0.53
N LYS A 445 -0.15 -21.17 0.37
CA LYS A 445 -1.05 -21.64 -0.70
C LYS A 445 -0.53 -21.31 -2.09
N LEU A 446 0.18 -20.18 -2.22
CA LEU A 446 0.83 -19.80 -3.46
C LEU A 446 1.95 -20.78 -3.81
N GLN A 447 2.76 -21.18 -2.83
CA GLN A 447 3.82 -22.17 -3.02
C GLN A 447 3.24 -23.52 -3.43
N GLU A 448 2.19 -24.00 -2.75
CA GLU A 448 1.48 -25.24 -3.10
C GLU A 448 0.91 -25.17 -4.52
N PHE A 449 0.29 -24.06 -4.89
CA PHE A 449 -0.24 -23.84 -6.24
C PHE A 449 0.88 -23.92 -7.30
N LEU A 450 2.03 -23.24 -7.07
CA LEU A 450 3.16 -23.23 -8.01
C LEU A 450 3.87 -24.60 -8.11
N GLN A 451 3.77 -25.44 -7.10
CA GLN A 451 4.29 -26.81 -7.15
C GLN A 451 3.40 -27.74 -7.96
N ASN A 452 2.07 -27.58 -7.83
CA ASN A 452 1.07 -28.49 -8.39
C ASN A 452 0.48 -28.02 -9.74
N MET A 453 0.79 -26.79 -10.19
CA MET A 453 0.23 -26.27 -11.42
C MET A 453 0.71 -27.05 -12.65
N GLN A 454 -0.22 -27.36 -13.54
CA GLN A 454 0.06 -28.02 -14.80
C GLN A 454 0.19 -26.98 -15.91
N LEU A 455 1.32 -27.01 -16.62
CA LEU A 455 1.58 -26.19 -17.78
C LEU A 455 1.93 -27.09 -18.97
N SER A 456 1.58 -26.66 -20.17
CA SER A 456 1.98 -27.35 -21.40
C SER A 456 3.50 -27.30 -21.60
N GLU A 457 4.07 -28.21 -22.38
CA GLU A 457 5.51 -28.22 -22.67
C GLU A 457 6.00 -26.86 -23.23
N ARG A 458 5.21 -26.23 -24.10
CA ARG A 458 5.51 -24.90 -24.65
C ARG A 458 5.55 -23.83 -23.54
N GLN A 459 4.58 -23.83 -22.64
CA GLN A 459 4.53 -22.89 -21.52
C GLN A 459 5.70 -23.10 -20.55
N LEU A 460 6.09 -24.35 -20.31
CA LEU A 460 7.25 -24.70 -19.49
C LEU A 460 8.55 -24.25 -20.14
N ALA A 461 8.71 -24.47 -21.44
CA ALA A 461 9.91 -24.02 -22.16
C ALA A 461 10.12 -22.49 -22.07
N ILE A 462 9.04 -21.73 -22.09
CA ILE A 462 9.09 -20.26 -22.01
C ILE A 462 9.18 -19.78 -20.55
N GLY A 463 8.40 -20.40 -19.64
CA GLY A 463 8.17 -19.91 -18.29
C GLY A 463 9.11 -20.47 -17.21
N SER A 464 9.87 -21.52 -17.49
CA SER A 464 10.66 -22.25 -16.46
C SER A 464 11.61 -21.36 -15.67
N GLN A 465 12.35 -20.48 -16.37
CA GLN A 465 13.29 -19.57 -15.70
C GLN A 465 12.59 -18.55 -14.81
N ILE A 466 11.44 -18.01 -15.28
CA ILE A 466 10.64 -17.05 -14.52
C ILE A 466 10.09 -17.73 -13.27
N LEU A 467 9.58 -18.95 -13.41
CA LEU A 467 9.04 -19.73 -12.29
C LEU A 467 10.09 -20.10 -11.25
N LYS A 468 11.31 -20.39 -11.68
CA LYS A 468 12.45 -20.63 -10.79
C LYS A 468 12.70 -19.41 -9.90
N GLU A 469 12.72 -18.21 -10.47
CA GLU A 469 12.91 -16.96 -9.75
C GLU A 469 11.76 -16.66 -8.78
N ILE A 470 10.52 -16.88 -9.23
CA ILE A 470 9.33 -16.71 -8.36
C ILE A 470 9.39 -17.66 -7.17
N LYS A 471 9.66 -18.95 -7.40
CA LYS A 471 9.74 -19.97 -6.35
C LYS A 471 10.85 -19.67 -5.33
N ALA A 472 12.01 -19.22 -5.78
CA ALA A 472 13.12 -18.84 -4.91
C ALA A 472 12.73 -17.68 -3.98
N ARG A 473 12.14 -16.61 -4.53
CA ARG A 473 11.72 -15.44 -3.75
C ARG A 473 10.58 -15.75 -2.76
N ILE A 474 9.64 -16.60 -3.16
CA ILE A 474 8.59 -17.09 -2.27
C ILE A 474 9.19 -17.88 -1.10
N GLN A 475 10.18 -18.72 -1.37
CA GLN A 475 10.87 -19.47 -0.33
C GLN A 475 11.53 -18.55 0.70
N PHE A 476 12.17 -17.44 0.28
CA PHE A 476 12.73 -16.46 1.21
C PHE A 476 11.68 -15.81 2.11
N LEU A 477 10.47 -15.55 1.60
CA LEU A 477 9.37 -15.06 2.43
C LEU A 477 8.90 -16.11 3.46
N MET A 478 8.92 -17.38 3.08
CA MET A 478 8.64 -18.51 4.00
C MET A 478 9.69 -18.61 5.10
N ASP A 479 10.97 -18.49 4.73
CA ASP A 479 12.12 -18.62 5.64
C ASP A 479 12.15 -17.53 6.72
N VAL A 480 11.66 -16.32 6.40
CA VAL A 480 11.52 -15.24 7.39
C VAL A 480 10.19 -15.26 8.16
N GLY A 481 9.37 -16.32 8.02
CA GLY A 481 8.12 -16.50 8.77
C GLY A 481 6.96 -15.62 8.31
N LEU A 482 6.91 -15.25 7.01
CA LEU A 482 5.84 -14.45 6.41
C LEU A 482 4.87 -15.31 5.55
N ASP A 483 4.78 -16.58 5.87
CA ASP A 483 4.00 -17.60 5.16
C ASP A 483 2.49 -17.32 5.07
N TYR A 484 1.94 -16.58 6.04
CA TYR A 484 0.53 -16.19 6.13
C TYR A 484 0.15 -14.97 5.26
N LEU A 485 1.12 -14.17 4.82
CA LEU A 485 0.86 -12.97 4.01
C LEU A 485 0.39 -13.32 2.60
N ALA A 486 -0.29 -12.36 1.95
CA ALA A 486 -0.57 -12.40 0.52
C ALA A 486 0.25 -11.33 -0.22
N LEU A 487 0.66 -11.60 -1.46
CA LEU A 487 1.42 -10.65 -2.27
C LEU A 487 0.62 -9.37 -2.60
N SER A 488 -0.71 -9.46 -2.64
CA SER A 488 -1.62 -8.33 -2.88
C SER A 488 -1.75 -7.38 -1.68
N ARG A 489 -1.30 -7.77 -0.47
CA ARG A 489 -1.43 -6.98 0.75
C ARG A 489 -0.67 -5.65 0.62
N ALA A 490 -1.36 -4.55 0.91
CA ALA A 490 -0.79 -3.21 0.86
C ALA A 490 0.29 -3.03 1.95
N THR A 491 1.44 -2.44 1.59
CA THR A 491 2.56 -2.23 2.53
C THR A 491 2.21 -1.32 3.69
N ALA A 492 1.31 -0.36 3.49
CA ALA A 492 0.82 0.53 4.54
C ALA A 492 0.06 -0.19 5.68
N THR A 493 -0.39 -1.44 5.45
CA THR A 493 -1.10 -2.25 6.44
C THR A 493 -0.19 -3.21 7.21
N LEU A 494 1.11 -3.21 6.91
CA LEU A 494 2.08 -4.07 7.54
C LEU A 494 2.54 -3.49 8.88
N SER A 495 2.78 -4.36 9.86
CA SER A 495 3.51 -3.98 11.06
C SER A 495 4.98 -3.66 10.73
N GLY A 496 5.67 -2.92 11.61
CA GLY A 496 7.09 -2.59 11.43
C GLY A 496 7.95 -3.85 11.23
N GLY A 497 7.73 -4.90 12.04
CA GLY A 497 8.45 -6.16 11.91
C GLY A 497 8.13 -6.93 10.62
N GLU A 498 6.89 -6.92 10.13
CA GLU A 498 6.55 -7.52 8.83
C GLU A 498 7.27 -6.80 7.68
N ALA A 499 7.26 -5.46 7.68
CA ALA A 499 7.93 -4.66 6.66
C ALA A 499 9.46 -4.89 6.66
N GLN A 500 10.06 -4.98 7.83
CA GLN A 500 11.49 -5.26 7.99
C GLN A 500 11.86 -6.64 7.46
N ARG A 501 11.09 -7.69 7.79
CA ARG A 501 11.31 -9.04 7.28
C ARG A 501 11.13 -9.17 5.77
N ILE A 502 10.18 -8.43 5.18
CA ILE A 502 10.03 -8.35 3.71
C ILE A 502 11.31 -7.79 3.08
N ARG A 503 11.89 -6.72 3.65
CA ARG A 503 13.16 -6.17 3.17
C ARG A 503 14.29 -7.17 3.32
N LEU A 504 14.37 -7.85 4.47
CA LEU A 504 15.36 -8.90 4.70
C LEU A 504 15.25 -10.00 3.63
N ALA A 505 14.05 -10.53 3.39
CA ALA A 505 13.80 -11.53 2.35
C ALA A 505 14.21 -11.05 0.95
N THR A 506 13.94 -9.78 0.63
CA THR A 506 14.32 -9.17 -0.66
C THR A 506 15.85 -9.09 -0.80
N GLN A 507 16.55 -8.70 0.26
CA GLN A 507 18.01 -8.58 0.26
C GLN A 507 18.70 -9.95 0.16
N ILE A 508 18.18 -10.96 0.83
CA ILE A 508 18.66 -12.36 0.68
C ILE A 508 18.51 -12.81 -0.77
N GLY A 509 17.37 -12.50 -1.37
CA GLY A 509 17.08 -12.81 -2.77
C GLY A 509 18.03 -12.13 -3.77
N SER A 510 18.73 -11.07 -3.39
CA SER A 510 19.74 -10.40 -4.23
C SER A 510 21.04 -11.22 -4.38
N GLY A 511 21.30 -12.18 -3.49
CA GLY A 511 22.47 -13.05 -3.53
C GLY A 511 23.82 -12.32 -3.35
N LEU A 512 23.81 -11.13 -2.73
CA LEU A 512 25.03 -10.34 -2.50
C LEU A 512 25.94 -11.03 -1.48
N VAL A 513 27.23 -11.01 -1.78
CA VAL A 513 28.29 -11.63 -0.96
C VAL A 513 29.35 -10.58 -0.63
N GLY A 514 29.95 -10.67 0.55
CA GLY A 514 30.99 -9.74 1.00
C GLY A 514 30.45 -8.39 1.47
N VAL A 515 29.17 -8.30 1.82
CA VAL A 515 28.48 -7.11 2.28
C VAL A 515 28.34 -7.12 3.81
N ALA A 516 28.23 -5.94 4.41
CA ALA A 516 27.85 -5.79 5.81
C ALA A 516 26.35 -5.48 5.92
N TYR A 517 25.56 -6.43 6.42
CA TYR A 517 24.16 -6.23 6.73
C TYR A 517 24.00 -5.68 8.15
N ILE A 518 23.28 -4.59 8.29
CA ILE A 518 23.03 -3.93 9.58
C ILE A 518 21.54 -3.91 9.84
N LEU A 519 21.09 -4.61 10.89
CA LEU A 519 19.68 -4.81 11.22
C LEU A 519 19.36 -4.19 12.58
N ASP A 520 18.16 -3.57 12.67
CA ASP A 520 17.65 -2.96 13.90
C ASP A 520 16.51 -3.82 14.47
N GLU A 521 16.76 -4.48 15.59
CA GLU A 521 15.82 -5.30 16.34
C GLU A 521 14.90 -6.21 15.46
N PRO A 522 15.46 -7.07 14.60
CA PRO A 522 14.66 -7.83 13.64
C PRO A 522 13.73 -8.87 14.29
N SER A 523 13.94 -9.24 15.56
CA SER A 523 13.08 -10.15 16.32
C SER A 523 11.83 -9.48 16.87
N ILE A 524 11.73 -8.14 16.81
CA ILE A 524 10.62 -7.41 17.43
C ILE A 524 9.24 -7.87 16.96
N GLY A 525 8.35 -8.14 17.90
CA GLY A 525 6.98 -8.59 17.61
C GLY A 525 6.87 -10.00 17.06
N LEU A 526 7.96 -10.78 17.04
CA LEU A 526 7.94 -12.20 16.68
C LEU A 526 7.45 -13.07 17.83
N HIS A 527 6.77 -14.13 17.45
CA HIS A 527 6.55 -15.26 18.33
C HIS A 527 7.84 -16.12 18.39
N GLN A 528 8.11 -16.77 19.52
CA GLN A 528 9.32 -17.59 19.71
C GLN A 528 9.56 -18.59 18.55
N ARG A 529 8.50 -19.25 18.09
CA ARG A 529 8.57 -20.18 16.95
C ARG A 529 9.10 -19.52 15.66
N ASP A 530 8.76 -18.26 15.43
CA ASP A 530 9.13 -17.55 14.21
C ASP A 530 10.54 -16.94 14.34
N ASN A 531 11.02 -16.73 15.59
CA ASN A 531 12.38 -16.26 15.89
C ASN A 531 13.44 -17.28 15.44
N ASP A 532 13.18 -18.59 15.61
CA ASP A 532 14.07 -19.66 15.12
C ASP A 532 14.29 -19.58 13.60
N LYS A 533 13.23 -19.25 12.83
CA LYS A 533 13.33 -19.10 11.37
C LYS A 533 14.20 -17.89 11.01
N LEU A 534 13.97 -16.76 11.69
CA LEU A 534 14.77 -15.55 11.50
C LEU A 534 16.24 -15.81 11.81
N LEU A 535 16.54 -16.46 12.93
CA LEU A 535 17.91 -16.78 13.33
C LEU A 535 18.62 -17.65 12.29
N LYS A 536 17.97 -18.70 11.80
CA LYS A 536 18.50 -19.54 10.69
C LYS A 536 18.81 -18.71 9.45
N THR A 537 17.96 -17.73 9.15
CA THR A 537 18.13 -16.82 8.02
C THR A 537 19.35 -15.91 8.19
N LEU A 538 19.56 -15.35 9.39
CA LEU A 538 20.73 -14.53 9.71
C LEU A 538 22.04 -15.35 9.64
N LEU A 539 22.02 -16.57 10.16
CA LEU A 539 23.15 -17.50 10.08
C LEU A 539 23.45 -17.87 8.62
N HIS A 540 22.42 -18.09 7.82
CA HIS A 540 22.60 -18.36 6.38
C HIS A 540 23.24 -17.17 5.65
N LEU A 541 22.83 -15.94 5.92
CA LEU A 541 23.47 -14.73 5.37
C LEU A 541 24.95 -14.64 5.75
N ARG A 542 25.29 -14.96 6.99
CA ARG A 542 26.68 -15.03 7.46
C ARG A 542 27.46 -16.12 6.67
N ASP A 543 26.89 -17.31 6.54
CA ASP A 543 27.52 -18.46 5.89
C ASP A 543 27.78 -18.23 4.38
N LEU A 544 27.02 -17.32 3.75
CA LEU A 544 27.29 -16.82 2.39
C LEU A 544 28.54 -15.92 2.32
N GLY A 545 29.19 -15.59 3.44
CA GLY A 545 30.38 -14.75 3.48
C GLY A 545 30.09 -13.27 3.72
N ASN A 546 28.99 -12.95 4.38
CA ASN A 546 28.62 -11.60 4.76
C ASN A 546 28.91 -11.31 6.25
N SER A 547 29.16 -10.06 6.59
CA SER A 547 29.15 -9.60 7.98
C SER A 547 27.72 -9.24 8.36
N VAL A 548 27.18 -9.84 9.42
CA VAL A 548 25.80 -9.59 9.86
C VAL A 548 25.86 -8.92 11.24
N LEU A 549 25.57 -7.63 11.28
CA LEU A 549 25.55 -6.82 12.50
C LEU A 549 24.09 -6.59 12.90
N VAL A 550 23.72 -7.01 14.09
CA VAL A 550 22.33 -6.94 14.56
C VAL A 550 22.27 -6.19 15.88
N VAL A 551 21.50 -5.12 15.94
CA VAL A 551 21.10 -4.52 17.22
C VAL A 551 19.99 -5.38 17.79
N GLU A 552 20.21 -6.03 18.93
CA GLU A 552 19.26 -7.01 19.47
C GLU A 552 19.20 -7.08 20.98
N HIS A 553 18.03 -7.53 21.46
CA HIS A 553 17.73 -7.75 22.86
C HIS A 553 17.28 -9.19 23.15
N ASP A 554 17.10 -10.00 22.12
CA ASP A 554 16.64 -11.39 22.22
C ASP A 554 17.74 -12.31 22.72
N GLU A 555 17.43 -13.12 23.74
CA GLU A 555 18.39 -14.03 24.38
C GLU A 555 18.90 -15.10 23.41
N ASP A 556 18.04 -15.71 22.60
CA ASP A 556 18.41 -16.78 21.68
C ASP A 556 19.35 -16.26 20.58
N THR A 557 19.09 -15.06 20.08
CA THR A 557 19.94 -14.39 19.08
C THR A 557 21.32 -14.06 19.68
N MET A 558 21.36 -13.54 20.92
CA MET A 558 22.64 -13.28 21.62
C MET A 558 23.44 -14.56 21.85
N ARG A 559 22.79 -15.66 22.24
CA ARG A 559 23.46 -16.95 22.47
C ARG A 559 23.99 -17.61 21.19
N ALA A 560 23.33 -17.35 20.05
CA ALA A 560 23.74 -17.87 18.75
C ALA A 560 24.75 -16.98 18.02
N ALA A 561 25.02 -15.78 18.53
CA ALA A 561 25.97 -14.85 17.95
C ALA A 561 27.41 -15.38 18.06
N ASP A 562 28.20 -15.14 17.02
CA ASP A 562 29.64 -15.44 17.03
C ASP A 562 30.41 -14.44 17.89
N TYR A 563 29.86 -13.20 18.00
CA TYR A 563 30.48 -12.10 18.75
C TYR A 563 29.41 -11.11 19.24
N ILE A 564 29.60 -10.58 20.43
CA ILE A 564 28.70 -9.61 21.04
C ILE A 564 29.51 -8.35 21.43
N VAL A 565 28.93 -7.20 21.22
CA VAL A 565 29.41 -5.89 21.71
C VAL A 565 28.34 -5.31 22.63
N ASP A 566 28.61 -5.25 23.93
CA ASP A 566 27.71 -4.70 24.92
C ASP A 566 28.03 -3.22 25.16
N ILE A 567 27.03 -2.35 24.95
CA ILE A 567 27.18 -0.89 25.01
C ILE A 567 26.37 -0.36 26.20
N GLY A 568 27.07 0.40 27.07
CA GLY A 568 26.46 0.87 28.31
C GLY A 568 27.36 1.86 29.06
N PRO A 569 27.40 1.76 30.40
CA PRO A 569 26.56 0.92 31.29
C PRO A 569 25.10 1.42 31.43
N GLY A 570 24.79 2.68 31.11
CA GLY A 570 23.51 3.30 31.23
C GLY A 570 22.93 3.81 29.90
N ALA A 571 22.06 4.82 29.98
CA ALA A 571 21.43 5.46 28.83
C ALA A 571 21.80 6.95 28.75
N GLY A 572 21.73 7.54 27.55
CA GLY A 572 22.03 8.95 27.31
C GLY A 572 23.47 9.28 27.75
N LYS A 573 23.63 10.28 28.62
CA LYS A 573 24.96 10.73 29.15
C LYS A 573 25.72 9.65 29.92
N ASN A 574 25.03 8.69 30.50
CA ASN A 574 25.59 7.57 31.25
C ASN A 574 25.83 6.31 30.39
N GLY A 575 25.57 6.40 29.10
CA GLY A 575 25.80 5.36 28.10
C GLY A 575 27.04 5.69 27.26
N GLY A 576 27.09 5.12 26.06
CA GLY A 576 28.07 5.47 25.04
C GLY A 576 29.43 4.85 25.19
N ASN A 577 29.64 3.86 26.09
CA ASN A 577 30.89 3.15 26.26
C ASN A 577 30.74 1.68 25.90
N VAL A 578 31.81 1.05 25.43
CA VAL A 578 31.87 -0.41 25.26
C VAL A 578 32.17 -1.03 26.64
N VAL A 579 31.20 -1.78 27.18
CA VAL A 579 31.29 -2.40 28.50
C VAL A 579 31.99 -3.76 28.43
N ALA A 580 31.62 -4.56 27.43
CA ALA A 580 32.22 -5.87 27.22
C ALA A 580 32.12 -6.26 25.74
N VAL A 581 33.05 -7.09 25.29
CA VAL A 581 33.08 -7.68 23.95
C VAL A 581 33.49 -9.15 24.01
N GLY A 582 33.03 -9.96 23.11
CA GLY A 582 33.39 -11.38 23.02
C GLY A 582 32.21 -12.28 22.75
N THR A 583 32.31 -13.54 23.15
CA THR A 583 31.22 -14.51 23.07
C THR A 583 30.15 -14.25 24.15
N ALA A 584 28.99 -14.90 24.04
CA ALA A 584 27.96 -14.81 25.08
C ALA A 584 28.50 -15.20 26.48
N GLU A 585 29.43 -16.14 26.56
CA GLU A 585 30.08 -16.57 27.80
C GLU A 585 30.97 -15.50 28.38
N ASP A 586 31.71 -14.74 27.53
CA ASP A 586 32.55 -13.64 27.97
C ASP A 586 31.69 -12.49 28.54
N ILE A 587 30.57 -12.18 27.89
CA ILE A 587 29.61 -11.20 28.38
C ILE A 587 29.00 -11.63 29.73
N MET A 588 28.64 -12.90 29.88
CA MET A 588 28.11 -13.44 31.15
C MET A 588 29.12 -13.35 32.31
N ARG A 589 30.41 -13.45 32.03
CA ARG A 589 31.49 -13.33 33.05
C ARG A 589 31.73 -11.88 33.48
N CYS A 590 31.43 -10.92 32.62
CA CYS A 590 31.60 -9.52 32.93
C CYS A 590 30.64 -9.07 34.05
N LYS A 591 31.18 -8.54 35.15
CA LYS A 591 30.38 -8.08 36.30
C LYS A 591 29.68 -6.76 36.04
N GLU A 592 30.26 -5.91 35.20
CA GLU A 592 29.75 -4.57 34.86
C GLU A 592 28.66 -4.62 33.79
N SER A 593 28.56 -5.71 33.03
CA SER A 593 27.53 -5.92 32.01
C SER A 593 26.18 -6.23 32.63
N VAL A 594 25.22 -5.33 32.43
CA VAL A 594 23.81 -5.57 32.80
C VAL A 594 23.24 -6.70 31.94
N THR A 595 23.54 -6.73 30.63
CA THR A 595 23.17 -7.81 29.73
C THR A 595 23.70 -9.13 30.21
N GLY A 596 24.98 -9.19 30.58
CA GLY A 596 25.61 -10.39 31.14
C GLY A 596 24.99 -10.84 32.47
N ALA A 597 24.52 -9.93 33.29
CA ALA A 597 23.83 -10.24 34.53
C ALA A 597 22.47 -10.95 34.28
N TYR A 598 21.71 -10.52 33.26
CA TYR A 598 20.46 -11.18 32.85
C TYR A 598 20.72 -12.51 32.15
N LEU A 599 21.65 -12.57 31.18
CA LEU A 599 22.00 -13.81 30.46
C LEU A 599 22.50 -14.93 31.37
N SER A 600 23.27 -14.58 32.43
CA SER A 600 23.78 -15.52 33.43
C SER A 600 22.74 -15.87 34.50
N GLY A 601 21.60 -15.19 34.54
CA GLY A 601 20.58 -15.35 35.57
C GLY A 601 20.94 -14.77 36.95
N ARG A 602 22.04 -13.99 37.05
CA ARG A 602 22.36 -13.22 38.28
C ARG A 602 21.27 -12.23 38.63
N ILE A 603 20.63 -11.64 37.63
CA ILE A 603 19.45 -10.79 37.76
C ILE A 603 18.30 -11.46 37.03
N LYS A 604 17.13 -11.50 37.64
CA LYS A 604 15.91 -12.05 37.03
C LYS A 604 14.72 -11.16 37.34
N ILE A 605 13.79 -11.06 36.41
CA ILE A 605 12.48 -10.46 36.67
C ILE A 605 11.68 -11.46 37.53
N PRO A 606 11.26 -11.07 38.75
CA PRO A 606 10.56 -12.02 39.62
C PRO A 606 9.17 -12.34 39.08
N VAL A 607 8.84 -13.62 39.04
CA VAL A 607 7.47 -14.08 38.77
C VAL A 607 6.67 -13.98 40.06
N PRO A 608 5.54 -13.24 40.10
CA PRO A 608 4.74 -13.11 41.30
C PRO A 608 4.17 -14.45 41.69
N LYS A 609 4.31 -14.79 42.99
CA LYS A 609 3.77 -16.05 43.57
C LYS A 609 2.25 -16.02 43.64
N GLU A 610 1.69 -14.87 43.94
CA GLU A 610 0.23 -14.63 44.02
C GLU A 610 -0.21 -13.74 42.87
N ARG A 611 -1.33 -14.11 42.22
CA ARG A 611 -1.95 -13.36 41.15
C ARG A 611 -3.16 -12.60 41.69
N LYS A 612 -3.36 -11.35 41.22
CA LYS A 612 -4.57 -10.61 41.50
C LYS A 612 -5.80 -11.34 40.93
N LYS A 613 -6.90 -11.32 41.66
CA LYS A 613 -8.17 -11.83 41.16
C LYS A 613 -8.87 -10.76 40.33
N PRO A 614 -9.57 -11.14 39.26
CA PRO A 614 -10.37 -10.21 38.46
C PRO A 614 -11.46 -9.56 39.32
N THR A 615 -11.74 -8.29 39.10
CA THR A 615 -12.82 -7.52 39.72
C THR A 615 -14.10 -7.55 38.89
N GLY A 616 -14.03 -7.91 37.63
CA GLY A 616 -15.12 -7.99 36.67
C GLY A 616 -14.67 -8.57 35.37
N TRP A 617 -15.55 -8.60 34.39
CA TRP A 617 -15.30 -9.18 33.09
C TRP A 617 -15.94 -8.35 31.99
N ILE A 618 -15.24 -8.26 30.83
CA ILE A 618 -15.80 -7.80 29.56
C ILE A 618 -15.82 -9.00 28.63
N THR A 619 -16.96 -9.25 28.02
CA THR A 619 -17.11 -10.34 27.04
C THR A 619 -17.32 -9.79 25.64
N VAL A 620 -16.41 -10.08 24.74
CA VAL A 620 -16.56 -9.84 23.29
C VAL A 620 -17.27 -11.04 22.69
N LYS A 621 -18.42 -10.83 22.04
CA LYS A 621 -19.24 -11.89 21.42
C LYS A 621 -19.16 -11.84 19.89
N GLY A 622 -19.05 -13.02 19.28
CA GLY A 622 -19.15 -13.16 17.84
C GLY A 622 -18.06 -12.44 17.04
N ALA A 623 -16.84 -12.36 17.54
CA ALA A 623 -15.74 -11.68 16.86
C ALA A 623 -15.37 -12.39 15.55
N ARG A 624 -15.57 -11.69 14.40
CA ARG A 624 -15.38 -12.26 13.04
C ARG A 624 -14.70 -11.30 12.06
N GLU A 625 -13.98 -10.31 12.57
CA GLU A 625 -13.21 -9.40 11.73
C GLU A 625 -11.95 -10.09 11.20
N ASN A 626 -11.61 -9.85 9.93
CA ASN A 626 -10.47 -10.43 9.22
C ASN A 626 -10.46 -11.97 9.28
N ASN A 627 -9.50 -12.57 10.00
CA ASN A 627 -9.32 -14.01 10.12
C ASN A 627 -9.99 -14.63 11.37
N LEU A 628 -10.67 -13.85 12.18
CA LEU A 628 -11.39 -14.34 13.36
C LEU A 628 -12.59 -15.19 12.94
N LYS A 629 -12.78 -16.33 13.61
CA LYS A 629 -13.76 -17.36 13.26
C LYS A 629 -14.97 -17.36 14.21
N ASN A 630 -15.61 -16.20 14.38
CA ASN A 630 -16.78 -16.05 15.26
C ASN A 630 -16.48 -16.52 16.69
N VAL A 631 -15.47 -15.92 17.31
CA VAL A 631 -14.99 -16.30 18.64
C VAL A 631 -15.59 -15.40 19.73
N ASP A 632 -15.91 -16.00 20.88
CA ASP A 632 -16.27 -15.30 22.11
C ASP A 632 -15.06 -15.26 23.02
N VAL A 633 -14.79 -14.10 23.64
CA VAL A 633 -13.62 -13.90 24.49
C VAL A 633 -13.96 -13.11 25.72
N ASP A 634 -13.69 -13.69 26.91
CA ASP A 634 -13.80 -13.03 28.19
C ASP A 634 -12.48 -12.37 28.58
N ILE A 635 -12.52 -11.08 28.89
CA ILE A 635 -11.36 -10.28 29.27
C ILE A 635 -11.53 -9.86 30.74
N PRO A 636 -10.63 -10.29 31.63
CA PRO A 636 -10.74 -9.97 33.07
C PRO A 636 -10.35 -8.51 33.33
N LEU A 637 -11.07 -7.86 34.22
CA LEU A 637 -10.83 -6.50 34.68
C LEU A 637 -10.02 -6.46 35.99
N GLY A 638 -9.29 -5.35 36.20
CA GLY A 638 -8.48 -5.12 37.39
C GLY A 638 -7.15 -5.88 37.44
N VAL A 639 -6.78 -6.56 36.34
CA VAL A 639 -5.59 -7.39 36.22
C VAL A 639 -4.84 -7.07 34.93
N LEU A 640 -3.56 -7.45 34.85
CA LEU A 640 -2.77 -7.42 33.60
C LEU A 640 -3.16 -8.61 32.73
N THR A 641 -3.73 -8.34 31.55
CA THR A 641 -4.11 -9.34 30.57
C THR A 641 -3.17 -9.29 29.35
N CYS A 642 -2.57 -10.42 29.01
CA CYS A 642 -1.72 -10.55 27.82
C CYS A 642 -2.46 -11.32 26.72
N VAL A 643 -2.60 -10.73 25.54
CA VAL A 643 -3.11 -11.40 24.34
C VAL A 643 -1.93 -11.88 23.51
N THR A 644 -1.75 -13.19 23.44
CA THR A 644 -0.58 -13.83 22.81
C THR A 644 -0.97 -14.70 21.62
N GLY A 645 0.02 -15.15 20.86
CA GLY A 645 -0.15 -16.05 19.73
C GLY A 645 0.81 -15.71 18.58
N VAL A 646 0.92 -16.62 17.61
CA VAL A 646 1.79 -16.46 16.45
C VAL A 646 1.45 -15.22 15.62
N SER A 647 2.40 -14.77 14.79
CA SER A 647 2.17 -13.67 13.84
C SER A 647 0.99 -13.99 12.92
N GLY A 648 0.12 -13.01 12.66
CA GLY A 648 -1.08 -13.20 11.83
C GLY A 648 -2.23 -13.99 12.47
N SER A 649 -2.18 -14.36 13.78
CA SER A 649 -3.23 -15.16 14.44
C SER A 649 -4.54 -14.41 14.70
N GLY A 650 -4.58 -13.08 14.55
CA GLY A 650 -5.78 -12.26 14.78
C GLY A 650 -5.78 -11.43 16.06
N LYS A 651 -4.66 -11.37 16.80
CA LYS A 651 -4.54 -10.59 18.05
C LYS A 651 -4.97 -9.12 17.86
N SER A 652 -4.40 -8.44 16.87
CA SER A 652 -4.73 -7.05 16.58
C SER A 652 -6.15 -6.87 16.05
N SER A 653 -6.69 -7.85 15.33
CA SER A 653 -8.09 -7.84 14.89
C SER A 653 -9.06 -7.88 16.07
N LEU A 654 -8.75 -8.67 17.08
CA LEU A 654 -9.56 -8.75 18.31
C LEU A 654 -9.40 -7.47 19.15
N VAL A 655 -8.14 -7.09 19.45
CA VAL A 655 -7.86 -6.02 20.42
C VAL A 655 -8.08 -4.63 19.82
N ASN A 656 -7.47 -4.34 18.66
CA ASN A 656 -7.47 -3.00 18.11
C ASN A 656 -8.72 -2.74 17.24
N GLU A 657 -9.07 -3.69 16.33
CA GLU A 657 -10.17 -3.47 15.41
C GLU A 657 -11.55 -3.63 16.06
N ILE A 658 -11.71 -4.56 16.99
CA ILE A 658 -13.00 -4.81 17.65
C ILE A 658 -13.05 -4.14 19.01
N LEU A 659 -12.30 -4.64 19.99
CA LEU A 659 -12.41 -4.23 21.39
C LEU A 659 -12.15 -2.73 21.57
N TYR A 660 -10.98 -2.25 21.14
CA TYR A 660 -10.62 -0.84 21.30
C TYR A 660 -11.59 0.08 20.57
N LYS A 661 -11.89 -0.16 19.29
CA LYS A 661 -12.78 0.71 18.52
C LYS A 661 -14.19 0.75 19.07
N HIS A 662 -14.72 -0.39 19.53
CA HIS A 662 -16.03 -0.42 20.17
C HIS A 662 -16.04 0.37 21.50
N LEU A 663 -15.07 0.15 22.37
CA LEU A 663 -14.94 0.87 23.64
C LEU A 663 -14.68 2.38 23.42
N ALA A 664 -13.84 2.74 22.45
CA ALA A 664 -13.57 4.13 22.13
C ALA A 664 -14.82 4.86 21.62
N LYS A 665 -15.64 4.20 20.80
CA LYS A 665 -16.93 4.74 20.37
C LYS A 665 -17.89 4.91 21.56
N SER A 666 -18.02 3.89 22.39
CA SER A 666 -19.00 3.87 23.50
C SER A 666 -18.62 4.77 24.66
N LEU A 667 -17.35 4.76 25.10
CA LEU A 667 -16.87 5.48 26.29
C LEU A 667 -16.29 6.85 25.97
N ASN A 668 -15.46 6.95 24.90
CA ASN A 668 -14.75 8.17 24.56
C ASN A 668 -15.45 8.99 23.47
N ARG A 669 -16.61 8.53 22.94
CA ARG A 669 -17.32 9.14 21.81
C ARG A 669 -16.45 9.31 20.57
N ALA A 670 -15.50 8.39 20.36
CA ALA A 670 -14.59 8.44 19.22
C ALA A 670 -15.32 8.10 17.91
N ARG A 671 -14.93 8.76 16.83
CA ARG A 671 -15.47 8.55 15.49
C ARG A 671 -14.74 7.39 14.83
N CYS A 672 -15.12 6.16 15.17
CA CYS A 672 -14.55 4.95 14.60
C CYS A 672 -15.62 3.88 14.44
N ILE A 673 -15.40 2.99 13.48
CA ILE A 673 -16.26 1.84 13.22
C ILE A 673 -15.53 0.61 13.74
N ALA A 674 -16.15 -0.11 14.67
CA ALA A 674 -15.61 -1.36 15.19
C ALA A 674 -15.69 -2.46 14.12
N GLY A 675 -14.74 -3.39 14.12
CA GLY A 675 -14.75 -4.57 13.27
C GLY A 675 -15.97 -5.47 13.54
N LYS A 676 -16.20 -6.41 12.67
CA LYS A 676 -17.39 -7.29 12.71
C LYS A 676 -17.42 -8.14 13.98
N HIS A 677 -18.43 -7.94 14.79
CA HIS A 677 -18.74 -8.70 16.02
C HIS A 677 -20.24 -8.58 16.29
N ASP A 678 -20.75 -9.33 17.25
CA ASP A 678 -22.16 -9.23 17.63
C ASP A 678 -22.37 -8.18 18.71
N ASP A 679 -21.66 -8.27 19.85
CA ASP A 679 -21.81 -7.35 20.98
C ASP A 679 -20.58 -7.38 21.89
N ILE A 680 -20.46 -6.39 22.78
CA ILE A 680 -19.51 -6.38 23.89
C ILE A 680 -20.26 -6.09 25.19
N VAL A 681 -20.26 -7.05 26.10
CA VAL A 681 -21.00 -7.00 27.38
C VAL A 681 -20.04 -6.62 28.51
N GLY A 682 -20.50 -5.84 29.47
CA GLY A 682 -19.75 -5.45 30.68
C GLY A 682 -19.03 -4.11 30.53
N ILE A 683 -19.37 -3.31 29.53
CA ILE A 683 -18.77 -1.99 29.25
C ILE A 683 -19.03 -0.99 30.37
N GLU A 684 -20.16 -1.09 31.03
CA GLU A 684 -20.59 -0.24 32.16
C GLU A 684 -19.63 -0.27 33.35
N GLN A 685 -18.73 -1.25 33.38
CA GLN A 685 -17.68 -1.36 34.41
C GLN A 685 -16.45 -0.51 34.12
N LEU A 686 -16.43 0.22 32.97
CA LEU A 686 -15.30 1.03 32.51
C LEU A 686 -15.70 2.50 32.35
N ASP A 687 -14.81 3.41 32.74
CA ASP A 687 -14.99 4.85 32.61
C ASP A 687 -14.49 5.36 31.23
N LYS A 688 -13.37 4.82 30.74
CA LYS A 688 -12.71 5.24 29.50
C LYS A 688 -11.77 4.16 28.98
N VAL A 689 -11.39 4.27 27.71
CA VAL A 689 -10.32 3.46 27.10
C VAL A 689 -9.19 4.37 26.62
N ILE A 690 -7.95 3.93 26.81
CA ILE A 690 -6.74 4.60 26.34
C ILE A 690 -5.99 3.61 25.44
N ASP A 691 -5.69 4.04 24.20
CA ASP A 691 -4.87 3.30 23.26
C ASP A 691 -3.43 3.82 23.30
N ILE A 692 -2.49 2.89 23.41
CA ILE A 692 -1.04 3.17 23.32
C ILE A 692 -0.48 2.28 22.22
N ASP A 693 -0.17 2.88 21.10
CA ASP A 693 0.36 2.20 19.94
C ASP A 693 1.85 2.54 19.68
N GLN A 694 2.42 1.94 18.66
CA GLN A 694 3.80 2.19 18.23
C GLN A 694 3.92 3.37 17.23
N SER A 695 2.86 4.16 17.04
CA SER A 695 2.87 5.29 16.13
C SER A 695 3.87 6.37 16.60
N PRO A 696 4.55 7.06 15.68
CA PRO A 696 5.41 8.17 16.05
C PRO A 696 4.63 9.27 16.78
N ILE A 697 5.24 9.83 17.83
CA ILE A 697 4.70 10.98 18.56
C ILE A 697 4.72 12.20 17.65
N GLY A 698 3.63 12.42 16.93
CA GLY A 698 3.47 13.52 15.98
C GLY A 698 4.04 13.23 14.57
N ARG A 699 3.46 13.90 13.60
CA ARG A 699 3.74 13.66 12.16
C ARG A 699 4.58 14.76 11.52
N THR A 700 4.94 15.79 12.26
CA THR A 700 5.68 16.95 11.75
C THR A 700 7.03 17.08 12.42
N PRO A 701 8.05 17.68 11.76
CA PRO A 701 9.35 17.95 12.36
C PRO A 701 9.27 18.82 13.63
N ARG A 702 8.16 19.55 13.84
CA ARG A 702 7.89 20.38 15.03
C ARG A 702 7.43 19.58 16.24
N SER A 703 7.06 18.32 16.05
CA SER A 703 6.61 17.45 17.14
C SER A 703 7.81 16.98 17.95
N ASN A 704 7.80 17.24 19.24
CA ASN A 704 8.82 16.82 20.19
C ASN A 704 8.18 16.42 21.53
N PRO A 705 8.89 15.71 22.42
CA PRO A 705 8.34 15.27 23.70
C PRO A 705 7.79 16.41 24.56
N ALA A 706 8.43 17.58 24.57
CA ALA A 706 7.98 18.70 25.39
C ALA A 706 6.65 19.31 24.91
N THR A 707 6.44 19.38 23.59
CA THR A 707 5.14 19.82 23.02
C THR A 707 4.05 18.78 23.24
N TYR A 708 4.38 17.51 23.09
CA TYR A 708 3.43 16.40 23.27
C TYR A 708 2.91 16.29 24.71
N THR A 709 3.82 16.44 25.69
CA THR A 709 3.47 16.38 27.13
C THR A 709 2.90 17.68 27.68
N GLY A 710 2.83 18.75 26.87
CA GLY A 710 2.35 20.06 27.30
C GLY A 710 3.35 20.87 28.14
N VAL A 711 4.50 20.32 28.50
CA VAL A 711 5.55 21.01 29.29
C VAL A 711 6.06 22.26 28.57
N PHE A 712 6.11 22.23 27.24
CA PHE A 712 6.58 23.39 26.46
C PHE A 712 5.68 24.62 26.63
N ASP A 713 4.41 24.46 26.90
CA ASP A 713 3.50 25.55 27.21
C ASP A 713 3.89 26.25 28.51
N MET A 714 4.23 25.48 29.55
CA MET A 714 4.70 26.00 30.84
C MET A 714 6.06 26.73 30.68
N ILE A 715 6.97 26.16 29.87
CA ILE A 715 8.25 26.79 29.54
C ILE A 715 8.02 28.13 28.85
N ARG A 716 7.11 28.24 27.88
CA ARG A 716 6.79 29.49 27.20
C ARG A 716 6.19 30.54 28.14
N ASP A 717 5.36 30.11 29.07
CA ASP A 717 4.79 31.01 30.08
C ASP A 717 5.88 31.55 31.01
N LEU A 718 6.83 30.69 31.43
CA LEU A 718 7.98 31.08 32.24
C LEU A 718 8.86 32.13 31.51
N PHE A 719 9.18 31.86 30.23
CA PHE A 719 9.96 32.82 29.43
C PHE A 719 9.24 34.14 29.21
N ALA A 720 7.93 34.14 29.00
CA ALA A 720 7.11 35.34 28.87
C ALA A 720 7.04 36.14 30.18
N ALA A 721 7.24 35.50 31.33
CA ALA A 721 7.21 36.12 32.64
C ALA A 721 8.54 36.75 33.04
N THR A 722 9.64 36.54 32.31
CA THR A 722 10.96 37.13 32.56
C THR A 722 10.94 38.66 32.44
N THR A 723 11.83 39.36 33.15
CA THR A 723 11.91 40.82 33.12
C THR A 723 12.17 41.33 31.70
N ASP A 724 13.16 40.78 31.00
CA ASP A 724 13.49 41.15 29.63
C ASP A 724 12.35 40.97 28.64
N ALA A 725 11.56 39.90 28.79
CA ALA A 725 10.39 39.65 27.94
C ALA A 725 9.28 40.68 28.19
N LYS A 726 9.03 41.06 29.45
CA LYS A 726 8.07 42.09 29.84
C LYS A 726 8.47 43.45 29.33
N GLU A 727 9.74 43.83 29.50
CA GLU A 727 10.26 45.12 28.99
C GLU A 727 10.14 45.25 27.49
N ARG A 728 10.29 44.17 26.74
CA ARG A 728 10.14 44.11 25.26
C ARG A 728 8.71 43.86 24.80
N GLY A 729 7.77 43.68 25.73
CA GLY A 729 6.37 43.38 25.40
C GLY A 729 6.16 42.02 24.76
N TYR A 730 7.07 41.06 25.01
CA TYR A 730 6.96 39.74 24.41
C TYR A 730 5.90 38.88 25.12
N LYS A 731 4.97 38.37 24.35
CA LYS A 731 3.95 37.45 24.83
C LYS A 731 4.36 36.00 24.57
N LYS A 732 3.66 35.03 25.17
CA LYS A 732 3.82 33.57 25.01
C LYS A 732 4.07 33.10 23.56
N GLY A 733 3.39 33.75 22.56
CA GLY A 733 3.55 33.41 21.14
C GLY A 733 4.96 33.68 20.58
N ARG A 734 5.73 34.64 21.19
CA ARG A 734 7.11 34.93 20.77
C ARG A 734 8.08 33.78 20.97
N PHE A 735 7.78 32.89 21.92
CA PHE A 735 8.59 31.72 22.29
C PHE A 735 8.05 30.43 21.68
N SER A 736 7.21 30.53 20.62
CA SER A 736 6.63 29.38 19.93
C SER A 736 7.19 29.25 18.52
N PHE A 737 7.74 28.09 18.19
CA PHE A 737 8.17 27.76 16.83
C PHE A 737 7.00 27.42 15.88
N ASN A 738 5.75 27.37 16.38
CA ASN A 738 4.54 27.15 15.59
C ASN A 738 3.82 28.42 15.14
N VAL A 739 4.10 29.56 15.81
CA VAL A 739 3.35 30.81 15.62
C VAL A 739 4.21 31.84 14.90
N LYS A 740 3.61 32.52 13.91
CA LYS A 740 4.24 33.65 13.20
C LYS A 740 4.68 34.72 14.20
N GLY A 741 5.92 35.21 14.04
CA GLY A 741 6.54 36.17 14.97
C GLY A 741 7.33 35.54 16.10
N GLY A 742 7.19 34.23 16.37
CA GLY A 742 8.03 33.43 17.26
C GLY A 742 8.93 32.46 16.51
N ARG A 743 8.42 31.91 15.40
CA ARG A 743 9.12 30.91 14.58
C ARG A 743 10.10 31.56 13.60
N CYS A 744 11.06 30.78 13.15
CA CYS A 744 11.88 31.13 11.99
C CYS A 744 11.02 31.11 10.74
N GLU A 745 10.97 32.22 9.99
CA GLU A 745 10.13 32.31 8.78
C GLU A 745 10.73 31.54 7.59
N ALA A 746 12.06 31.32 7.55
CA ALA A 746 12.71 30.56 6.48
C ALA A 746 12.30 29.09 6.46
N CYS A 747 12.25 28.42 7.64
CA CYS A 747 11.81 27.02 7.76
C CYS A 747 10.37 26.91 8.30
N SER A 748 9.70 28.02 8.51
CA SER A 748 8.35 28.05 9.12
C SER A 748 8.26 27.32 10.47
N GLY A 749 9.36 27.17 11.18
CA GLY A 749 9.48 26.51 12.48
C GLY A 749 9.85 25.03 12.44
N ASP A 750 10.11 24.46 11.27
CA ASP A 750 10.47 23.03 11.11
C ASP A 750 11.93 22.73 11.47
N GLY A 751 12.82 23.75 11.48
CA GLY A 751 14.26 23.59 11.69
C GLY A 751 15.03 23.06 10.47
N ILE A 752 14.28 22.52 9.50
CA ILE A 752 14.79 21.97 8.25
C ILE A 752 13.98 22.55 7.07
N ILE A 753 14.59 22.63 5.90
CA ILE A 753 13.92 23.01 4.65
C ILE A 753 13.78 21.75 3.80
N LYS A 754 12.55 21.38 3.46
CA LYS A 754 12.25 20.30 2.52
C LYS A 754 12.33 20.86 1.10
N ILE A 755 13.19 20.29 0.27
CA ILE A 755 13.26 20.57 -1.17
C ILE A 755 12.59 19.41 -1.89
N GLU A 756 11.39 19.64 -2.43
CA GLU A 756 10.66 18.62 -3.18
C GLU A 756 11.28 18.45 -4.57
N MET A 757 11.65 17.22 -4.87
CA MET A 757 12.18 16.83 -6.17
C MET A 757 11.18 15.92 -6.89
N HIS A 758 10.59 16.37 -7.98
CA HIS A 758 9.51 15.66 -8.69
C HIS A 758 9.84 14.24 -9.15
N PHE A 759 11.11 13.90 -9.34
CA PHE A 759 11.54 12.58 -9.85
C PHE A 759 12.57 11.87 -8.95
N LEU A 760 12.97 12.51 -7.83
CA LEU A 760 13.98 12.01 -6.90
C LEU A 760 13.44 12.08 -5.47
N PRO A 761 14.03 11.38 -4.50
CA PRO A 761 13.69 11.54 -3.09
C PRO A 761 13.83 12.98 -2.65
N ASP A 762 12.90 13.45 -1.82
CA ASP A 762 12.96 14.79 -1.24
C ASP A 762 14.26 15.00 -0.45
N VAL A 763 14.87 16.18 -0.63
CA VAL A 763 16.10 16.54 0.08
C VAL A 763 15.74 17.43 1.26
N TYR A 764 16.30 17.12 2.44
CA TYR A 764 16.12 17.90 3.66
C TYR A 764 17.42 18.62 3.98
N VAL A 765 17.38 19.96 3.98
CA VAL A 765 18.54 20.81 4.28
C VAL A 765 18.38 21.39 5.69
N CYS A 766 19.39 21.15 6.53
CA CYS A 766 19.39 21.73 7.88
C CYS A 766 19.64 23.24 7.84
N LEU A 767 18.88 23.99 8.63
CA LEU A 767 18.95 25.45 8.66
C LEU A 767 20.26 25.99 9.25
N LEU A 768 21.04 25.18 9.96
CA LEU A 768 22.36 25.52 10.45
C LEU A 768 23.33 25.98 9.35
N TYR A 769 23.13 25.48 8.11
CA TYR A 769 23.94 25.87 6.94
C TYR A 769 23.40 27.06 6.16
N THR A 770 22.16 27.49 6.41
CA THR A 770 21.49 28.56 5.66
C THR A 770 21.17 29.79 6.49
N SER A 771 21.18 29.70 7.81
CA SER A 771 21.02 30.83 8.72
C SER A 771 22.37 31.23 9.31
N PRO A 772 22.73 32.54 9.31
CA PRO A 772 23.97 32.98 10.01
C PRO A 772 23.85 32.60 11.48
N SER A 773 24.82 31.85 11.97
CA SER A 773 24.95 31.52 13.38
C SER A 773 25.06 32.80 14.21
N PRO A 774 24.50 32.85 15.42
CA PRO A 774 24.79 33.95 16.33
C PRO A 774 26.27 34.16 16.58
N ARG A 775 27.11 33.16 16.34
CA ARG A 775 28.61 33.25 16.40
C ARG A 775 29.21 33.93 15.17
N ASP A 776 28.52 34.00 14.05
CA ASP A 776 29.00 34.66 12.83
C ASP A 776 28.73 36.17 12.83
N ARG A 777 28.14 36.71 13.91
CA ARG A 777 27.95 38.13 14.19
C ARG A 777 28.89 38.59 15.29
N GLY A 778 30.14 38.15 15.23
CA GLY A 778 31.20 38.62 16.09
C GLY A 778 31.64 40.02 15.81
#